data_c1a5d89ed3e3c833d2f1e07018e21230
#
_entry.id   c1a5d89ed3e3c833d2f1e07018e21230
#
_cell.length_a   1.000
_cell.length_b   1.000
_cell.length_c   1.000
_cell.angle_alpha   90.00
_cell.angle_beta   90.00
_cell.angle_gamma   90.00
#
_symmetry.space_group_name_H-M   'P 1'
#
loop_
_entity.id
_entity.type
_entity.pdbx_description
1 polymer ?
#
loop_
_entity_poly.entity_id
_entity_poly.type
_entity_poly.pdbx_seq_one_letter_code
_entity_poly.pdbx_strand_id
1 'polypeptide(L)'
;MRKKLLLLLAVSMSMASSAWADLGTTTIGGKTYYQIGSAADLADLAKKVNGGEFTANAVLTGNIDMSELDSWSAIGDWSTSSGSNACYKGHFDGQGYTINNFTFTSTHNYYGIFGVISTGALIENFTIHGTMNLGHKTGGVVGYTRDATPTIRNIRSDMTINVTEAKTTAERPGGIVGSAVNGTTVVENCTYSGTINVGGRTGNIGGIVGYVNNNAAAIVNVTNCLFDGEIDNGTGTGECGGIIGFNNAGTVTITGCLSLGTITSGKAGQFFGALNGNNSTYAGYNYYMGTAAQTGSGTAKGTAPAVVNSTQLASGEICYKLNGDQSNIGFYQTLSDDAVPTLDNSHKQVYANGSFNCDGVTPKGAVTYSNTDASSVDPHTFLDGFCSACGALDVDYMTANEGYYEIGTASQLKWFAAYVNQVDPAVNGKLTGNINLAGVAWTPIGVGSGNVAPGATAYAGTFDGQGYSITGFNAEGVGHMGLFGDANNATIKNFSISGTLNVTGGFCGGVVANLTNSNIEDIHSALVIDVPNGDTHHVGGVVGTARGGNNIEGCSFDGSVTVGEGSTDNTAGIAAYITNGDSVKNCVNYGDITFKEVNCAAGGIVGYINAQQACVRNCLTTGKILFDGEGAPKYGGAILGRTKGFSAEKVTNNYWLAGSAYGSVKNNDGSDPEAAPSVTAEQLASGEVAYKLGAAFGQVIGTDANPVLGGEAVNYVGEAGYATLFDATQGYELKGDAEAFVGNVNGQYVSLTTIGKDVPAATPVVLKGTYYNKIAADVPAINIANQLKGSDGTVEGNGSIYALANKDNGVGFYKVKDGIAIPAGKVYLQTSNAVKEFFPFADDETAIENVNGNVNGNKGAIYNIAGQRLSKLQKGLNIVGGKKVMY
;
A
#
# COMPACT_ATOMS: atom_id res chain seq x y z
N MET A 1 -27.91 28.42 6.78
CA MET A 1 -28.78 28.70 7.93
C MET A 1 -28.59 27.62 8.99
N ARG A 2 -27.56 27.71 9.81
CA ARG A 2 -27.34 26.76 10.93
C ARG A 2 -28.20 27.21 12.13
N LYS A 3 -29.11 26.33 12.54
CA LYS A 3 -29.96 26.53 13.73
C LYS A 3 -29.10 26.41 14.98
N LYS A 4 -28.93 27.52 15.71
CA LYS A 4 -28.42 27.50 17.09
C LYS A 4 -29.46 26.79 17.97
N LEU A 5 -29.11 25.64 18.50
CA LEU A 5 -29.88 24.97 19.54
C LEU A 5 -29.45 25.58 20.90
N LEU A 6 -30.23 26.51 21.39
CA LEU A 6 -30.10 27.00 22.76
C LEU A 6 -30.72 25.96 23.68
N LEU A 7 -29.91 25.27 24.47
CA LEU A 7 -30.40 24.41 25.54
C LEU A 7 -30.43 25.22 26.85
N LEU A 8 -31.64 25.61 27.31
CA LEU A 8 -31.86 26.17 28.63
C LEU A 8 -31.77 25.06 29.67
N LEU A 9 -30.71 25.07 30.48
CA LEU A 9 -30.62 24.15 31.63
C LEU A 9 -31.18 24.88 32.85
N ALA A 10 -32.25 24.38 33.44
CA ALA A 10 -32.77 24.80 34.73
C ALA A 10 -31.86 24.21 35.85
N VAL A 11 -31.16 25.10 36.56
CA VAL A 11 -30.37 24.70 37.72
C VAL A 11 -31.25 24.80 38.95
N SER A 12 -31.54 23.67 39.57
CA SER A 12 -32.09 23.61 40.93
C SER A 12 -30.93 23.57 41.93
N MET A 13 -30.74 24.68 42.69
CA MET A 13 -29.84 24.72 43.86
C MET A 13 -30.40 23.86 44.99
N SER A 14 -29.71 22.86 45.41
CA SER A 14 -29.86 22.24 46.75
C SER A 14 -28.51 22.32 47.47
N MET A 15 -28.45 23.15 48.52
CA MET A 15 -27.36 23.13 49.48
C MET A 15 -27.47 21.88 50.33
N ALA A 16 -26.43 21.06 50.38
CA ALA A 16 -26.25 20.05 51.41
C ALA A 16 -24.76 19.72 51.63
N SER A 17 -24.41 19.66 52.88
CA SER A 17 -23.20 19.40 53.60
C SER A 17 -22.28 18.29 53.04
N SER A 18 -20.98 18.54 53.15
CA SER A 18 -19.81 17.68 53.16
C SER A 18 -20.05 16.16 53.37
N ALA A 19 -20.33 15.46 52.25
CA ALA A 19 -20.03 14.07 52.00
C ALA A 19 -19.44 14.08 50.58
N TRP A 20 -18.40 13.32 50.35
CA TRP A 20 -17.73 13.15 49.08
C TRP A 20 -18.76 12.93 47.95
N ALA A 21 -19.19 14.02 47.32
CA ALA A 21 -20.16 13.97 46.23
C ALA A 21 -19.44 13.40 45.01
N ASP A 22 -19.92 12.28 44.52
CA ASP A 22 -19.46 11.77 43.22
C ASP A 22 -19.73 12.85 42.16
N LEU A 23 -18.78 13.07 41.25
CA LEU A 23 -18.90 14.04 40.17
C LEU A 23 -20.22 13.85 39.42
N GLY A 24 -21.00 14.92 39.28
CA GLY A 24 -22.20 14.89 38.42
C GLY A 24 -21.83 14.46 37.01
N THR A 25 -22.77 13.79 36.31
CA THR A 25 -22.56 13.41 34.91
C THR A 25 -23.65 13.95 34.00
N THR A 26 -23.29 14.14 32.73
CA THR A 26 -24.21 14.48 31.64
C THR A 26 -23.89 13.66 30.40
N THR A 27 -24.83 13.54 29.47
CA THR A 27 -24.65 12.85 28.20
C THR A 27 -24.64 13.85 27.04
N ILE A 28 -23.53 13.88 26.30
CA ILE A 28 -23.38 14.74 25.12
C ILE A 28 -22.98 13.84 23.94
N GLY A 29 -23.75 13.87 22.85
CA GLY A 29 -23.48 13.03 21.67
C GLY A 29 -23.40 11.52 21.95
N GLY A 30 -24.15 11.03 22.93
CA GLY A 30 -24.16 9.61 23.31
C GLY A 30 -22.99 9.18 24.22
N LYS A 31 -22.11 10.10 24.63
CA LYS A 31 -21.02 9.84 25.57
C LYS A 31 -21.30 10.49 26.92
N THR A 32 -20.89 9.82 28.01
CA THR A 32 -21.02 10.35 29.37
C THR A 32 -19.84 11.26 29.69
N TYR A 33 -20.11 12.44 30.27
CA TYR A 33 -19.13 13.43 30.73
C TYR A 33 -19.34 13.73 32.20
N TYR A 34 -18.26 13.82 32.94
CA TYR A 34 -18.25 14.39 34.27
C TYR A 34 -18.47 15.90 34.20
N GLN A 35 -19.34 16.44 35.02
CA GLN A 35 -19.61 17.89 35.12
C GLN A 35 -18.65 18.52 36.13
N ILE A 36 -17.90 19.50 35.68
CA ILE A 36 -16.88 20.18 36.48
C ILE A 36 -17.33 21.62 36.69
N GLY A 37 -17.77 21.97 37.90
CA GLY A 37 -18.27 23.27 38.27
C GLY A 37 -17.40 24.00 39.31
N SER A 38 -16.39 23.34 39.88
CA SER A 38 -15.52 23.90 40.90
C SER A 38 -14.07 23.36 40.80
N ALA A 39 -13.14 24.01 41.51
CA ALA A 39 -11.75 23.55 41.62
C ALA A 39 -11.68 22.13 42.27
N ALA A 40 -12.55 21.88 43.25
CA ALA A 40 -12.65 20.55 43.87
C ALA A 40 -13.07 19.47 42.86
N ASP A 41 -14.06 19.73 42.01
CA ASP A 41 -14.49 18.80 40.98
C ASP A 41 -13.34 18.51 39.99
N LEU A 42 -12.57 19.54 39.61
CA LEU A 42 -11.42 19.39 38.73
C LEU A 42 -10.33 18.52 39.39
N ALA A 43 -10.09 18.70 40.70
CA ALA A 43 -9.16 17.88 41.45
C ALA A 43 -9.66 16.43 41.60
N ASP A 44 -10.97 16.21 41.73
CA ASP A 44 -11.54 14.86 41.77
C ASP A 44 -11.49 14.17 40.41
N LEU A 45 -11.66 14.89 39.29
CA LEU A 45 -11.39 14.39 37.94
C LEU A 45 -9.91 13.93 37.83
N ALA A 46 -8.97 14.75 38.31
CA ALA A 46 -7.55 14.39 38.31
C ALA A 46 -7.29 13.10 39.10
N LYS A 47 -7.91 12.96 40.27
CA LYS A 47 -7.80 11.72 41.09
C LYS A 47 -8.38 10.51 40.35
N LYS A 48 -9.56 10.63 39.73
CA LYS A 48 -10.18 9.54 38.94
C LYS A 48 -9.28 9.09 37.78
N VAL A 49 -8.78 10.04 37.00
CA VAL A 49 -7.86 9.75 35.88
C VAL A 49 -6.56 9.12 36.38
N ASN A 50 -5.94 9.70 37.40
CA ASN A 50 -4.69 9.17 37.96
C ASN A 50 -4.90 7.83 38.68
N GLY A 51 -6.13 7.52 39.13
CA GLY A 51 -6.58 6.27 39.68
C GLY A 51 -6.93 5.18 38.65
N GLY A 52 -6.87 5.47 37.34
CA GLY A 52 -7.08 4.48 36.28
C GLY A 52 -8.23 4.74 35.30
N GLU A 53 -9.07 5.77 35.52
CA GLU A 53 -10.12 6.15 34.60
C GLU A 53 -9.58 7.01 33.45
N PHE A 54 -8.60 6.53 32.70
CA PHE A 54 -7.84 7.29 31.68
C PHE A 54 -8.69 7.89 30.56
N THR A 55 -9.85 7.33 30.29
CA THR A 55 -10.78 7.75 29.22
C THR A 55 -11.96 8.56 29.75
N ALA A 56 -11.90 9.03 30.98
CA ALA A 56 -12.94 9.86 31.58
C ALA A 56 -13.17 11.13 30.74
N ASN A 57 -14.38 11.33 30.24
CA ASN A 57 -14.72 12.58 29.59
C ASN A 57 -15.21 13.58 30.64
N ALA A 58 -14.92 14.86 30.44
CA ALA A 58 -15.35 15.93 31.34
C ALA A 58 -15.75 17.17 30.58
N VAL A 59 -16.66 17.95 31.17
CA VAL A 59 -17.16 19.19 30.63
C VAL A 59 -17.23 20.24 31.74
N LEU A 60 -16.71 21.45 31.47
CA LEU A 60 -16.89 22.56 32.39
C LEU A 60 -18.37 23.04 32.36
N THR A 61 -18.90 23.40 33.52
CA THR A 61 -20.24 23.91 33.70
C THR A 61 -20.28 25.39 34.16
N GLY A 62 -19.09 25.95 34.38
CA GLY A 62 -18.87 27.33 34.80
C GLY A 62 -17.40 27.67 34.84
N ASN A 63 -17.09 28.94 35.12
CA ASN A 63 -15.72 29.37 35.38
C ASN A 63 -15.21 28.71 36.66
N ILE A 64 -13.96 28.27 36.66
CA ILE A 64 -13.30 27.62 37.79
C ILE A 64 -12.31 28.60 38.44
N ASP A 65 -12.36 28.77 39.72
CA ASP A 65 -11.37 29.49 40.50
C ASP A 65 -10.46 28.51 41.27
N MET A 66 -9.22 28.41 40.83
CA MET A 66 -8.24 27.48 41.40
C MET A 66 -7.59 27.99 42.70
N SER A 67 -7.87 29.20 43.13
CA SER A 67 -7.34 29.78 44.40
C SER A 67 -7.84 29.04 45.65
N GLU A 68 -8.88 28.21 45.50
CA GLU A 68 -9.43 27.39 46.58
C GLU A 68 -8.58 26.12 46.89
N LEU A 69 -7.61 25.79 46.01
CA LEU A 69 -6.76 24.62 46.19
C LEU A 69 -5.33 24.96 46.61
N ASP A 70 -4.83 24.33 47.65
CA ASP A 70 -3.45 24.49 48.14
C ASP A 70 -2.42 23.78 47.25
N SER A 71 -2.84 22.81 46.49
CA SER A 71 -1.96 22.01 45.62
C SER A 71 -2.70 21.43 44.41
N TRP A 72 -1.98 21.20 43.34
CA TRP A 72 -2.49 20.58 42.12
C TRP A 72 -1.73 19.33 41.74
N SER A 73 -2.47 18.24 41.44
CA SER A 73 -1.95 17.06 40.75
C SER A 73 -2.48 17.07 39.33
N ALA A 74 -1.59 17.05 38.34
CA ALA A 74 -1.99 17.15 36.97
C ALA A 74 -2.91 16.00 36.53
N ILE A 75 -3.87 16.26 35.67
CA ILE A 75 -4.72 15.23 35.07
C ILE A 75 -3.83 14.38 34.12
N GLY A 76 -3.69 13.08 34.43
CA GLY A 76 -2.72 12.20 33.75
C GLY A 76 -1.30 12.41 34.32
N ASP A 77 -1.14 12.32 35.62
CA ASP A 77 0.14 12.45 36.31
C ASP A 77 1.00 11.19 36.08
N TRP A 78 2.07 11.38 35.33
CA TRP A 78 3.08 10.35 35.07
C TRP A 78 4.24 10.48 36.04
N SER A 79 4.14 9.82 37.18
CA SER A 79 5.21 9.77 38.19
C SER A 79 6.08 8.52 37.98
N THR A 80 7.36 8.73 37.66
CA THR A 80 8.36 7.63 37.57
C THR A 80 8.63 6.98 38.90
N SER A 81 8.30 7.64 40.02
CA SER A 81 8.51 7.14 41.39
C SER A 81 7.37 6.24 41.89
N SER A 82 6.17 6.33 41.34
CA SER A 82 5.00 5.52 41.72
C SER A 82 4.69 4.39 40.74
N GLY A 83 5.39 4.30 39.60
CA GLY A 83 5.08 3.32 38.54
C GLY A 83 3.72 3.55 37.86
N SER A 84 3.05 4.65 38.15
CA SER A 84 1.77 4.97 37.53
C SER A 84 1.98 5.47 36.11
N ASN A 85 1.40 4.77 35.14
CA ASN A 85 1.38 5.15 33.72
C ASN A 85 0.11 5.95 33.43
N ALA A 86 -0.28 6.91 34.27
CA ALA A 86 -1.48 7.69 34.10
C ALA A 86 -1.31 8.64 32.91
N CYS A 87 -1.99 8.33 31.80
CA CYS A 87 -2.09 9.19 30.63
C CYS A 87 -3.56 9.49 30.38
N TYR A 88 -3.92 10.75 30.26
CA TYR A 88 -5.29 11.11 29.89
C TYR A 88 -5.57 10.79 28.43
N LYS A 89 -6.71 10.18 28.17
CA LYS A 89 -7.18 9.73 26.85
C LYS A 89 -8.64 10.12 26.59
N GLY A 90 -9.25 10.89 27.48
CA GLY A 90 -10.64 11.31 27.38
C GLY A 90 -10.82 12.58 26.55
N HIS A 91 -12.04 13.05 26.55
CA HIS A 91 -12.43 14.34 25.99
C HIS A 91 -12.70 15.33 27.14
N PHE A 92 -11.92 16.41 27.20
CA PHE A 92 -12.14 17.55 28.10
C PHE A 92 -12.59 18.74 27.30
N ASP A 93 -13.84 19.15 27.48
CA ASP A 93 -14.43 20.31 26.81
C ASP A 93 -14.71 21.42 27.82
N GLY A 94 -14.00 22.53 27.70
CA GLY A 94 -14.18 23.69 28.55
C GLY A 94 -15.42 24.54 28.26
N GLN A 95 -16.16 24.27 27.18
CA GLN A 95 -17.39 24.98 26.82
C GLN A 95 -17.24 26.52 26.74
N GLY A 96 -16.03 27.03 26.53
CA GLY A 96 -15.72 28.46 26.55
C GLY A 96 -15.55 29.08 27.91
N TYR A 97 -15.59 28.30 28.99
CA TYR A 97 -15.37 28.80 30.35
C TYR A 97 -13.90 29.04 30.63
N THR A 98 -13.62 29.70 31.75
CA THR A 98 -12.28 30.12 32.18
C THR A 98 -11.85 29.39 33.45
N ILE A 99 -10.59 28.96 33.46
CA ILE A 99 -9.91 28.46 34.67
C ILE A 99 -8.99 29.56 35.16
N ASN A 100 -9.35 30.16 36.28
CA ASN A 100 -8.67 31.31 36.87
C ASN A 100 -7.76 30.89 38.02
N ASN A 101 -6.76 31.74 38.32
CA ASN A 101 -5.89 31.62 39.49
C ASN A 101 -5.17 30.27 39.57
N PHE A 102 -4.84 29.67 38.42
CA PHE A 102 -4.10 28.43 38.35
C PHE A 102 -2.64 28.68 38.77
N THR A 103 -2.40 28.77 40.08
CA THR A 103 -1.11 29.18 40.63
C THR A 103 -0.53 28.08 41.50
N PHE A 104 0.45 27.39 40.95
CA PHE A 104 1.04 26.21 41.59
C PHE A 104 2.56 26.13 41.41
N THR A 105 3.21 25.44 42.37
CA THR A 105 4.66 25.11 42.30
C THR A 105 4.84 23.61 42.26
N SER A 106 5.64 23.10 41.31
CA SER A 106 5.93 21.70 41.22
C SER A 106 7.35 21.42 40.77
N THR A 107 7.96 20.39 41.30
CA THR A 107 9.25 19.85 40.86
C THR A 107 9.10 18.64 39.95
N HIS A 108 7.86 18.22 39.66
CA HIS A 108 7.56 17.08 38.83
C HIS A 108 7.83 17.37 37.35
N ASN A 109 8.24 16.32 36.58
CA ASN A 109 8.30 16.37 35.14
C ASN A 109 6.88 16.22 34.58
N TYR A 110 6.64 16.75 33.38
CA TYR A 110 5.38 16.63 32.65
C TYR A 110 4.19 17.29 33.35
N TYR A 111 4.33 18.55 33.70
CA TYR A 111 3.34 19.29 34.47
C TYR A 111 2.60 20.33 33.64
N GLY A 112 1.36 20.60 34.01
CA GLY A 112 0.41 21.54 33.47
C GLY A 112 -0.94 21.29 34.14
N ILE A 113 -2.03 21.81 33.59
CA ILE A 113 -3.35 21.34 34.02
C ILE A 113 -3.51 19.86 33.68
N PHE A 114 -2.99 19.46 32.49
CA PHE A 114 -2.78 18.05 32.08
C PHE A 114 -1.28 17.72 32.15
N GLY A 115 -0.94 16.61 32.76
CA GLY A 115 0.43 16.12 32.83
C GLY A 115 0.81 15.43 31.51
N VAL A 116 0.33 14.20 31.30
CA VAL A 116 0.54 13.42 30.07
C VAL A 116 -0.80 13.11 29.43
N ILE A 117 -0.92 13.47 28.16
CA ILE A 117 -2.06 13.06 27.33
C ILE A 117 -1.60 12.11 26.23
N SER A 118 -2.47 11.22 25.79
CA SER A 118 -2.13 10.12 24.87
C SER A 118 -3.30 9.84 23.92
N THR A 119 -3.21 8.77 23.21
CA THR A 119 -4.08 8.25 22.16
C THR A 119 -5.54 8.72 22.23
N GLY A 120 -5.94 9.58 21.31
CA GLY A 120 -7.32 10.03 21.15
C GLY A 120 -7.79 11.05 22.18
N ALA A 121 -6.90 11.54 23.07
CA ALA A 121 -7.26 12.64 23.97
C ALA A 121 -7.66 13.90 23.18
N LEU A 122 -8.74 14.55 23.58
CA LEU A 122 -9.18 15.83 23.05
C LEU A 122 -9.33 16.82 24.18
N ILE A 123 -8.56 17.92 24.11
CA ILE A 123 -8.58 19.01 25.08
C ILE A 123 -9.00 20.28 24.36
N GLU A 124 -10.13 20.86 24.73
CA GLU A 124 -10.64 21.98 23.94
C GLU A 124 -11.47 23.03 24.71
N ASN A 125 -11.60 24.20 24.07
CA ASN A 125 -12.61 25.22 24.35
C ASN A 125 -12.55 25.85 25.75
N PHE A 126 -11.39 26.32 26.24
CA PHE A 126 -11.31 27.07 27.48
C PHE A 126 -10.19 28.13 27.48
N THR A 127 -10.30 29.05 28.42
CA THR A 127 -9.24 30.01 28.75
C THR A 127 -8.60 29.60 30.07
N ILE A 128 -7.28 29.81 30.23
CA ILE A 128 -6.59 29.58 31.51
C ILE A 128 -5.68 30.72 31.89
N HIS A 129 -5.75 31.12 33.13
CA HIS A 129 -4.99 32.22 33.74
C HIS A 129 -4.29 31.77 35.03
N GLY A 130 -3.07 32.24 35.23
CA GLY A 130 -2.36 31.95 36.49
C GLY A 130 -0.85 31.96 36.37
N THR A 131 -0.20 31.37 37.37
CA THR A 131 1.27 31.30 37.46
C THR A 131 1.74 29.90 37.83
N MET A 132 2.65 29.35 37.07
CA MET A 132 3.32 28.12 37.40
C MET A 132 4.79 28.32 37.69
N ASN A 133 5.26 27.86 38.88
CA ASN A 133 6.67 27.83 39.23
C ASN A 133 7.14 26.39 39.14
N LEU A 134 7.92 26.06 38.10
CA LEU A 134 8.07 24.68 37.68
C LEU A 134 9.49 24.26 37.39
N GLY A 135 9.71 22.94 37.36
CA GLY A 135 10.95 22.27 36.90
C GLY A 135 10.96 22.10 35.40
N HIS A 136 10.98 20.91 34.92
CA HIS A 136 11.66 20.46 33.70
C HIS A 136 10.89 20.47 32.38
N LYS A 137 9.76 19.80 32.27
CA LYS A 137 8.97 19.61 31.00
C LYS A 137 7.55 20.05 31.28
N THR A 138 7.22 21.24 30.91
CA THR A 138 6.05 21.93 31.40
C THR A 138 5.30 22.55 30.25
N GLY A 139 4.00 22.40 30.21
CA GLY A 139 3.15 23.15 29.32
C GLY A 139 2.17 24.00 30.13
N GLY A 140 1.85 25.21 29.66
CA GLY A 140 0.79 26.00 30.25
C GLY A 140 -0.53 25.24 30.35
N VAL A 141 -0.74 24.31 29.43
CA VAL A 141 -1.92 23.44 29.40
C VAL A 141 -1.54 21.97 29.55
N VAL A 142 -0.65 21.48 28.71
CA VAL A 142 -0.26 20.07 28.64
C VAL A 142 1.25 19.91 28.80
N GLY A 143 1.71 19.17 29.80
CA GLY A 143 3.12 18.92 30.02
C GLY A 143 3.75 18.05 28.91
N TYR A 144 3.05 17.00 28.47
CA TYR A 144 3.62 16.02 27.57
C TYR A 144 2.56 15.29 26.73
N THR A 145 2.82 15.18 25.44
CA THR A 145 1.97 14.40 24.53
C THR A 145 2.71 13.17 24.00
N ARG A 146 1.99 12.05 23.84
CA ARG A 146 2.55 10.81 23.32
C ARG A 146 1.50 9.96 22.61
N ASP A 147 1.98 8.99 21.81
CA ASP A 147 1.19 8.00 21.07
C ASP A 147 0.21 8.62 20.03
N ALA A 148 -0.78 7.87 19.56
CA ALA A 148 -1.59 8.29 18.42
C ALA A 148 -2.56 9.45 18.74
N THR A 149 -2.38 10.53 18.06
CA THR A 149 -3.31 11.65 17.80
C THR A 149 -4.00 12.32 19.01
N PRO A 150 -3.28 12.74 20.07
CA PRO A 150 -3.82 13.72 21.01
C PRO A 150 -4.02 15.07 20.31
N THR A 151 -5.16 15.71 20.59
CA THR A 151 -5.56 16.99 19.99
C THR A 151 -5.82 18.05 21.08
N ILE A 152 -5.22 19.21 20.92
CA ILE A 152 -5.39 20.39 21.78
C ILE A 152 -5.88 21.52 20.88
N ARG A 153 -7.06 22.10 21.16
CA ARG A 153 -7.60 23.15 20.30
C ARG A 153 -8.47 24.16 21.01
N ASN A 154 -8.56 25.33 20.42
CA ASN A 154 -9.40 26.42 20.91
C ASN A 154 -9.07 26.79 22.38
N ILE A 155 -7.78 26.87 22.72
CA ILE A 155 -7.28 27.20 24.05
C ILE A 155 -6.68 28.59 24.02
N ARG A 156 -7.01 29.43 25.05
CA ARG A 156 -6.32 30.68 25.31
C ARG A 156 -5.60 30.58 26.63
N SER A 157 -4.30 30.86 26.63
CA SER A 157 -3.47 30.81 27.83
C SER A 157 -2.65 32.11 27.95
N ASP A 158 -2.80 32.79 29.06
CA ASP A 158 -1.90 33.89 29.47
C ASP A 158 -1.08 33.50 30.72
N MET A 159 -0.90 32.22 30.92
CA MET A 159 -0.15 31.67 32.06
C MET A 159 1.27 32.24 32.13
N THR A 160 1.68 32.69 33.34
CA THR A 160 3.09 32.94 33.62
C THR A 160 3.78 31.65 34.02
N ILE A 161 4.80 31.27 33.30
CA ILE A 161 5.59 30.05 33.54
C ILE A 161 6.98 30.44 34.01
N ASN A 162 7.30 30.21 35.30
CA ASN A 162 8.62 30.46 35.85
C ASN A 162 9.38 29.15 36.01
N VAL A 163 10.53 29.04 35.36
CA VAL A 163 11.43 27.89 35.52
C VAL A 163 12.38 28.15 36.65
N THR A 164 12.11 27.56 37.83
CA THR A 164 12.73 27.92 39.11
C THR A 164 13.92 27.08 39.49
N GLU A 165 14.06 25.85 38.95
CA GLU A 165 15.15 24.95 39.29
C GLU A 165 16.13 24.70 38.11
N ALA A 166 17.44 24.85 38.39
CA ALA A 166 18.49 24.46 37.46
C ALA A 166 18.70 22.93 37.54
N LYS A 167 18.18 22.18 36.62
CA LYS A 167 18.56 20.78 36.41
C LYS A 167 19.56 20.66 35.25
N THR A 168 20.43 19.65 35.32
CA THR A 168 21.47 19.38 34.33
C THR A 168 20.94 18.92 32.96
N THR A 169 19.63 18.79 32.80
CA THR A 169 18.96 18.39 31.59
C THR A 169 18.06 19.51 31.07
N ALA A 170 18.04 19.69 29.76
CA ALA A 170 17.34 20.79 29.10
C ALA A 170 15.89 20.95 29.54
N GLU A 171 15.54 22.13 30.05
CA GLU A 171 14.16 22.56 30.29
C GLU A 171 13.39 22.63 28.99
N ARG A 172 12.10 22.33 29.02
CA ARG A 172 11.23 22.27 27.82
C ARG A 172 9.87 22.90 28.09
N PRO A 173 9.83 24.16 28.55
CA PRO A 173 8.55 24.83 28.75
C PRO A 173 7.93 25.20 27.39
N GLY A 174 6.60 25.02 27.30
CA GLY A 174 5.77 25.51 26.20
C GLY A 174 4.55 26.21 26.73
N GLY A 175 4.13 27.31 26.10
CA GLY A 175 2.95 28.05 26.52
C GLY A 175 1.67 27.22 26.50
N ILE A 176 1.57 26.28 25.60
CA ILE A 176 0.46 25.34 25.50
C ILE A 176 0.97 23.90 25.79
N VAL A 177 1.96 23.40 25.06
CA VAL A 177 2.48 22.02 25.19
C VAL A 177 3.97 22.06 25.53
N GLY A 178 4.37 21.38 26.60
CA GLY A 178 5.79 21.28 26.97
C GLY A 178 6.59 20.44 25.99
N SER A 179 6.22 19.18 25.79
CA SER A 179 6.94 18.28 24.89
C SER A 179 6.02 17.33 24.13
N ALA A 180 6.32 17.08 22.87
CA ALA A 180 5.66 16.08 22.02
C ALA A 180 6.62 14.96 21.66
N VAL A 181 6.18 13.69 21.84
CA VAL A 181 7.00 12.49 21.65
C VAL A 181 6.16 11.36 21.08
N ASN A 182 6.59 10.72 20.03
CA ASN A 182 5.89 9.62 19.36
C ASN A 182 4.44 9.94 18.92
N GLY A 183 4.03 9.44 17.77
CA GLY A 183 2.68 9.64 17.24
C GLY A 183 2.41 11.09 16.84
N THR A 184 1.17 11.37 16.46
CA THR A 184 0.77 12.67 15.92
C THR A 184 0.14 13.54 17.02
N THR A 185 0.74 14.68 17.32
CA THR A 185 0.14 15.72 18.19
C THR A 185 -0.44 16.82 17.31
N VAL A 186 -1.70 17.20 17.56
CA VAL A 186 -2.37 18.30 16.87
C VAL A 186 -2.59 19.45 17.86
N VAL A 187 -2.11 20.65 17.50
CA VAL A 187 -2.34 21.89 18.24
C VAL A 187 -2.99 22.89 17.29
N GLU A 188 -4.23 23.28 17.56
CA GLU A 188 -5.04 24.04 16.61
C GLU A 188 -5.79 25.18 17.31
N ASN A 189 -5.84 26.35 16.66
CA ASN A 189 -6.57 27.52 17.15
C ASN A 189 -6.22 27.90 18.63
N CYS A 190 -4.94 27.81 19.00
CA CYS A 190 -4.50 28.11 20.35
C CYS A 190 -3.74 29.40 20.40
N THR A 191 -4.02 30.21 21.45
CA THR A 191 -3.30 31.46 21.76
C THR A 191 -2.47 31.29 23.02
N TYR A 192 -1.23 31.77 22.97
CA TYR A 192 -0.45 32.01 24.16
C TYR A 192 0.00 33.46 24.21
N SER A 193 -0.47 34.19 25.25
CA SER A 193 -0.17 35.60 25.50
C SER A 193 0.49 35.86 26.87
N GLY A 194 0.91 34.81 27.56
CA GLY A 194 1.59 34.85 28.84
C GLY A 194 3.10 35.10 28.75
N THR A 195 3.80 34.90 29.87
CA THR A 195 5.25 35.07 29.97
C THR A 195 5.92 33.77 30.38
N ILE A 196 6.97 33.36 29.67
CA ILE A 196 7.83 32.25 30.05
C ILE A 196 9.18 32.79 30.55
N ASN A 197 9.42 32.77 31.87
CA ASN A 197 10.65 33.24 32.50
C ASN A 197 11.60 32.05 32.73
N VAL A 198 12.75 32.05 32.06
CA VAL A 198 13.68 30.90 32.09
C VAL A 198 14.99 31.25 32.83
N GLY A 199 15.34 32.52 32.95
CA GLY A 199 16.46 32.96 33.77
C GLY A 199 17.86 32.60 33.24
N GLY A 200 18.10 32.72 31.94
CA GLY A 200 19.42 32.61 31.35
C GLY A 200 19.93 31.16 31.13
N ARG A 201 19.06 30.21 30.84
CA ARG A 201 19.34 28.77 30.80
C ARG A 201 19.50 28.20 29.39
N THR A 202 19.81 26.91 29.30
CA THR A 202 20.06 26.16 28.06
C THR A 202 18.87 25.30 27.64
N GLY A 203 17.62 25.78 27.89
CA GLY A 203 16.40 25.03 27.62
C GLY A 203 15.90 25.14 26.17
N ASN A 204 14.86 24.37 25.85
CA ASN A 204 14.12 24.43 24.58
C ASN A 204 12.74 25.03 24.88
N ILE A 205 12.53 26.27 24.56
CA ILE A 205 11.40 27.06 24.99
C ILE A 205 10.52 27.43 23.82
N GLY A 206 9.22 27.12 23.86
CA GLY A 206 8.29 27.45 22.78
C GLY A 206 7.08 28.22 23.28
N GLY A 207 6.66 29.27 22.57
CA GLY A 207 5.42 29.96 22.89
C GLY A 207 4.22 29.01 22.78
N ILE A 208 4.20 28.13 21.83
CA ILE A 208 3.15 27.12 21.69
C ILE A 208 3.65 25.74 22.14
N VAL A 209 4.71 25.19 21.52
CA VAL A 209 5.27 23.88 21.86
C VAL A 209 6.76 24.01 22.22
N GLY A 210 7.16 23.56 23.41
CA GLY A 210 8.55 23.67 23.86
C GLY A 210 9.51 22.77 23.08
N TYR A 211 9.19 21.49 22.91
CA TYR A 211 10.11 20.51 22.36
C TYR A 211 9.40 19.40 21.58
N VAL A 212 9.93 19.06 20.42
CA VAL A 212 9.58 17.88 19.66
C VAL A 212 10.74 16.88 19.70
N ASN A 213 10.47 15.65 20.09
CA ASN A 213 11.49 14.65 20.40
C ASN A 213 12.28 14.17 19.15
N ASN A 214 13.44 13.57 19.42
CA ASN A 214 14.35 12.98 18.43
C ASN A 214 13.86 11.61 17.87
N ASN A 215 12.62 11.26 18.05
CA ASN A 215 12.03 10.07 17.45
C ASN A 215 11.35 10.45 16.13
N ALA A 216 11.79 9.85 15.04
CA ALA A 216 11.19 10.04 13.71
C ALA A 216 9.67 9.72 13.66
N ALA A 217 9.15 8.99 14.65
CA ALA A 217 7.72 8.76 14.83
C ALA A 217 6.97 9.93 15.49
N ALA A 218 7.65 11.00 15.93
CA ALA A 218 7.00 12.18 16.47
C ALA A 218 6.54 13.10 15.32
N ILE A 219 5.23 13.31 15.22
CA ILE A 219 4.61 14.23 14.26
C ILE A 219 3.90 15.32 15.04
N VAL A 220 4.10 16.58 14.68
CA VAL A 220 3.44 17.71 15.31
C VAL A 220 2.85 18.63 14.24
N ASN A 221 1.54 18.80 14.28
CA ASN A 221 0.82 19.74 13.42
C ASN A 221 0.37 20.93 14.27
N VAL A 222 0.83 22.14 13.94
CA VAL A 222 0.43 23.38 14.58
C VAL A 222 -0.31 24.23 13.55
N THR A 223 -1.61 24.42 13.78
CA THR A 223 -2.47 25.10 12.82
C THR A 223 -3.18 26.28 13.48
N ASN A 224 -3.22 27.43 12.81
CA ASN A 224 -3.93 28.63 13.26
C ASN A 224 -3.62 29.00 14.72
N CYS A 225 -2.35 29.01 15.11
CA CYS A 225 -1.96 29.36 16.46
C CYS A 225 -1.36 30.79 16.51
N LEU A 226 -1.62 31.47 17.63
CA LEU A 226 -1.12 32.79 17.90
C LEU A 226 -0.16 32.77 19.11
N PHE A 227 1.06 33.20 18.90
CA PHE A 227 1.96 33.60 19.99
C PHE A 227 2.04 35.11 20.06
N ASP A 228 1.52 35.70 21.16
CA ASP A 228 1.52 37.15 21.46
C ASP A 228 1.98 37.41 22.91
N GLY A 229 2.84 36.52 23.42
CA GLY A 229 3.37 36.57 24.77
C GLY A 229 4.85 36.98 24.81
N GLU A 230 5.50 36.63 25.93
CA GLU A 230 6.90 36.92 26.14
C GLU A 230 7.68 35.60 26.49
N ILE A 231 8.83 35.44 25.90
CA ILE A 231 9.83 34.47 26.32
C ILE A 231 11.06 35.24 26.81
N ASP A 232 11.29 35.22 28.13
CA ASP A 232 12.48 35.83 28.73
C ASP A 232 13.48 34.78 29.18
N ASN A 233 14.53 34.59 28.37
CA ASN A 233 15.68 33.79 28.70
C ASN A 233 16.94 34.65 28.89
N GLY A 234 16.82 35.97 28.92
CA GLY A 234 17.94 36.89 29.09
C GLY A 234 19.10 36.60 28.10
N THR A 235 20.31 36.41 28.64
CA THR A 235 21.51 36.06 27.84
C THR A 235 21.70 34.54 27.67
N GLY A 236 20.74 33.73 28.07
CA GLY A 236 20.79 32.27 27.96
C GLY A 236 20.92 31.77 26.50
N THR A 237 21.58 30.64 26.34
CA THR A 237 21.83 30.01 25.01
C THR A 237 20.77 28.95 24.63
N GLY A 238 19.65 28.91 25.36
CA GLY A 238 18.52 28.05 25.06
C GLY A 238 17.86 28.38 23.73
N GLU A 239 17.36 27.34 23.04
CA GLU A 239 16.62 27.49 21.78
C GLU A 239 15.20 27.98 22.09
N CYS A 240 14.93 29.25 21.76
CA CYS A 240 13.65 29.90 22.03
C CYS A 240 12.90 30.17 20.73
N GLY A 241 11.70 29.61 20.60
CA GLY A 241 10.85 29.79 19.42
C GLY A 241 9.44 30.25 19.78
N GLY A 242 8.89 31.22 19.04
CA GLY A 242 7.53 31.70 19.27
C GLY A 242 6.48 30.58 19.11
N ILE A 243 6.66 29.71 18.16
CA ILE A 243 5.76 28.57 17.94
C ILE A 243 6.38 27.28 18.49
N ILE A 244 7.56 26.89 18.05
CA ILE A 244 8.27 25.67 18.48
C ILE A 244 9.65 26.04 19.04
N GLY A 245 9.96 25.64 20.27
CA GLY A 245 11.30 25.84 20.84
C GLY A 245 12.37 25.08 20.10
N PHE A 246 12.26 23.76 20.04
CA PHE A 246 13.21 22.91 19.34
C PHE A 246 12.55 21.67 18.72
N ASN A 247 12.77 21.44 17.43
CA ASN A 247 12.51 20.16 16.78
C ASN A 247 13.79 19.34 16.65
N ASN A 248 13.88 18.24 17.39
CA ASN A 248 15.06 17.37 17.41
C ASN A 248 14.88 16.12 16.53
N ALA A 249 14.41 16.26 15.29
CA ALA A 249 14.22 15.23 14.27
C ALA A 249 12.79 14.64 14.13
N GLY A 250 11.78 15.19 14.82
CA GLY A 250 10.37 14.87 14.51
C GLY A 250 9.91 15.55 13.22
N THR A 251 8.77 15.13 12.70
CA THR A 251 8.10 15.80 11.58
C THR A 251 7.20 16.90 12.12
N VAL A 252 7.43 18.16 11.71
CA VAL A 252 6.62 19.31 12.15
C VAL A 252 6.03 20.02 10.94
N THR A 253 4.71 20.30 11.00
CA THR A 253 4.03 21.15 10.03
C THR A 253 3.40 22.33 10.75
N ILE A 254 3.69 23.55 10.28
CA ILE A 254 3.12 24.79 10.78
C ILE A 254 2.30 25.46 9.69
N THR A 255 1.01 25.72 9.97
CA THR A 255 0.06 26.26 9.00
C THR A 255 -0.74 27.41 9.61
N GLY A 256 -0.81 28.55 8.94
CA GLY A 256 -1.70 29.64 9.34
C GLY A 256 -1.37 30.25 10.71
N CYS A 257 -0.10 30.26 11.13
CA CYS A 257 0.29 30.73 12.45
C CYS A 257 0.80 32.18 12.42
N LEU A 258 0.59 32.86 13.54
CA LEU A 258 1.03 34.24 13.75
C LEU A 258 1.90 34.32 15.02
N SER A 259 3.09 34.90 14.89
CA SER A 259 4.02 35.12 16.01
C SER A 259 4.27 36.63 16.16
N LEU A 260 3.74 37.22 17.21
CA LEU A 260 3.86 38.64 17.52
C LEU A 260 4.67 38.90 18.78
N GLY A 261 4.88 37.85 19.60
CA GLY A 261 5.47 37.96 20.92
C GLY A 261 6.97 38.34 20.92
N THR A 262 7.42 38.79 22.07
CA THR A 262 8.81 39.17 22.32
C THR A 262 9.62 37.93 22.77
N ILE A 263 10.79 37.76 22.20
CA ILE A 263 11.69 36.65 22.55
C ILE A 263 13.07 37.23 22.89
N THR A 264 13.44 37.16 24.17
CA THR A 264 14.77 37.55 24.65
C THR A 264 15.60 36.31 24.90
N SER A 265 16.54 36.04 24.02
CA SER A 265 17.45 34.88 24.13
C SER A 265 18.65 35.05 23.20
N GLY A 266 19.78 34.42 23.56
CA GLY A 266 20.96 34.31 22.68
C GLY A 266 20.69 33.49 21.41
N LYS A 267 19.66 32.64 21.39
CA LYS A 267 19.18 31.89 20.23
C LYS A 267 17.64 32.01 20.14
N ALA A 268 17.19 32.91 19.32
CA ALA A 268 15.76 33.21 19.18
C ALA A 268 15.30 33.03 17.73
N GLY A 269 14.12 32.47 17.55
CA GLY A 269 13.40 32.42 16.27
C GLY A 269 11.90 32.62 16.46
N GLN A 270 11.27 33.37 15.58
CA GLN A 270 9.84 33.66 15.71
C GLN A 270 8.96 32.43 15.54
N PHE A 271 9.43 31.47 14.78
CA PHE A 271 8.73 30.19 14.62
C PHE A 271 9.47 29.04 15.31
N PHE A 272 10.72 28.80 14.95
CA PHE A 272 11.55 27.78 15.57
C PHE A 272 12.76 28.40 16.27
N GLY A 273 13.02 28.01 17.51
CA GLY A 273 14.31 28.31 18.16
C GLY A 273 15.43 27.54 17.49
N ALA A 274 15.24 26.24 17.23
CA ALA A 274 16.19 25.43 16.46
C ALA A 274 15.53 24.21 15.82
N LEU A 275 16.19 23.70 14.78
CA LEU A 275 15.82 22.51 14.01
C LEU A 275 17.03 21.59 13.85
N ASN A 276 16.84 20.30 14.13
CA ASN A 276 17.73 19.25 13.72
C ASN A 276 17.03 18.41 12.61
N GLY A 277 17.68 18.32 11.43
CA GLY A 277 17.14 17.59 10.30
C GLY A 277 16.18 18.41 9.42
N ASN A 278 15.71 17.81 8.33
CA ASN A 278 14.94 18.46 7.27
C ASN A 278 13.43 18.13 7.30
N ASN A 279 12.90 17.77 8.48
CA ASN A 279 11.53 17.27 8.61
C ASN A 279 10.53 18.33 9.14
N SER A 280 10.86 19.60 9.03
CA SER A 280 9.96 20.68 9.36
C SER A 280 9.50 21.41 8.11
N THR A 281 8.21 21.73 8.04
CA THR A 281 7.58 22.36 6.87
C THR A 281 6.71 23.53 7.32
N TYR A 282 6.85 24.66 6.63
CA TYR A 282 5.88 25.75 6.65
C TYR A 282 4.85 25.51 5.55
N ALA A 283 3.59 25.40 5.92
CA ALA A 283 2.47 25.26 5.01
C ALA A 283 1.54 26.47 5.12
N GLY A 284 0.86 26.84 4.05
CA GLY A 284 -0.04 27.98 4.05
C GLY A 284 0.65 29.33 4.35
N TYR A 285 -0.14 30.26 4.89
CA TYR A 285 0.29 31.62 5.20
C TYR A 285 0.68 31.72 6.67
N ASN A 286 1.97 31.95 6.94
CA ASN A 286 2.51 32.14 8.28
C ASN A 286 3.15 33.53 8.36
N TYR A 287 2.94 34.28 9.47
CA TYR A 287 3.42 35.62 9.62
C TYR A 287 4.06 35.86 10.98
N TYR A 288 4.99 36.84 11.06
CA TYR A 288 5.57 37.25 12.30
C TYR A 288 5.92 38.72 12.30
N MET A 289 5.96 39.30 13.49
CA MET A 289 6.48 40.64 13.75
C MET A 289 7.61 40.53 14.79
N GLY A 290 8.74 41.16 14.56
CA GLY A 290 9.84 41.16 15.49
C GLY A 290 11.21 41.23 14.80
N THR A 291 12.27 41.31 15.59
CA THR A 291 13.66 41.45 15.14
C THR A 291 14.36 40.07 15.01
N ALA A 292 13.83 39.04 15.67
CA ALA A 292 14.36 37.70 15.55
C ALA A 292 14.03 37.11 14.16
N ALA A 293 14.93 36.28 13.61
CA ALA A 293 14.65 35.54 12.39
C ALA A 293 13.49 34.56 12.58
N GLN A 294 12.86 34.10 11.49
CA GLN A 294 11.83 33.06 11.58
C GLN A 294 12.33 31.75 12.24
N THR A 295 13.62 31.44 12.09
CA THR A 295 14.26 30.28 12.70
C THR A 295 15.60 30.70 13.29
N GLY A 296 15.85 30.39 14.56
CA GLY A 296 17.11 30.70 15.24
C GLY A 296 18.28 29.84 14.71
N SER A 297 18.07 28.56 14.41
CA SER A 297 19.03 27.69 13.71
C SER A 297 18.34 26.55 12.96
N GLY A 298 18.96 26.10 11.86
CA GLY A 298 18.38 25.08 10.94
C GLY A 298 17.49 25.69 9.87
N THR A 299 16.92 24.85 9.00
CA THR A 299 16.09 25.28 7.86
C THR A 299 14.87 24.38 7.75
N ALA A 300 13.68 24.99 7.67
CA ALA A 300 12.45 24.28 7.36
C ALA A 300 12.14 24.36 5.86
N LYS A 301 11.36 23.41 5.36
CA LYS A 301 10.84 23.38 3.98
C LYS A 301 9.62 24.27 3.83
N GLY A 302 9.19 24.47 2.58
CA GLY A 302 7.97 25.20 2.23
C GLY A 302 8.15 26.72 2.21
N THR A 303 7.03 27.46 2.21
CA THR A 303 7.05 28.92 2.13
C THR A 303 7.40 29.51 3.48
N ALA A 304 8.56 30.15 3.57
CA ALA A 304 9.01 30.77 4.81
C ALA A 304 8.00 31.83 5.33
N PRO A 305 7.78 31.92 6.64
CA PRO A 305 6.94 32.96 7.25
C PRO A 305 7.38 34.36 6.85
N ALA A 306 6.42 35.22 6.57
CA ALA A 306 6.70 36.60 6.15
C ALA A 306 6.71 37.56 7.34
N VAL A 307 7.65 38.51 7.30
CA VAL A 307 7.69 39.61 8.26
C VAL A 307 6.56 40.59 7.97
N VAL A 308 5.83 41.02 9.00
CA VAL A 308 4.75 41.99 8.91
C VAL A 308 4.99 43.18 9.85
N ASN A 309 4.35 44.30 9.56
CA ASN A 309 4.41 45.48 10.34
C ASN A 309 3.05 45.82 10.97
N SER A 310 3.03 46.73 11.92
CA SER A 310 1.82 47.14 12.66
C SER A 310 0.71 47.71 11.74
N THR A 311 1.06 48.37 10.63
CA THR A 311 0.08 48.86 9.66
C THR A 311 -0.65 47.74 8.96
N GLN A 312 0.10 46.70 8.52
CA GLN A 312 -0.51 45.52 7.90
C GLN A 312 -1.39 44.73 8.88
N LEU A 313 -0.95 44.59 10.13
CA LEU A 313 -1.76 43.97 11.18
C LEU A 313 -3.06 44.74 11.43
N ALA A 314 -2.98 46.05 11.65
CA ALA A 314 -4.15 46.90 11.93
C ALA A 314 -5.11 47.06 10.75
N SER A 315 -4.63 46.90 9.49
CA SER A 315 -5.46 47.00 8.29
C SER A 315 -6.42 45.84 8.07
N GLY A 316 -6.24 44.70 8.76
CA GLY A 316 -6.95 43.45 8.52
C GLY A 316 -6.32 42.58 7.46
N GLU A 317 -5.30 43.03 6.73
CA GLU A 317 -4.64 42.26 5.68
C GLU A 317 -4.16 40.89 6.21
N ILE A 318 -3.50 40.90 7.35
CA ILE A 318 -2.93 39.67 7.91
C ILE A 318 -4.00 38.74 8.46
N CYS A 319 -5.04 39.29 9.10
CA CYS A 319 -6.19 38.52 9.56
C CYS A 319 -6.86 37.77 8.40
N TYR A 320 -7.11 38.46 7.27
CA TYR A 320 -7.67 37.83 6.10
C TYR A 320 -6.75 36.73 5.52
N LYS A 321 -5.45 37.01 5.34
CA LYS A 321 -4.49 36.07 4.76
C LYS A 321 -4.25 34.84 5.62
N LEU A 322 -4.30 34.96 6.95
CA LEU A 322 -4.18 33.80 7.87
C LEU A 322 -5.32 32.80 7.71
N ASN A 323 -6.50 33.25 7.31
CA ASN A 323 -7.66 32.40 7.06
C ASN A 323 -7.63 31.71 5.68
N GLY A 324 -6.56 31.87 4.91
CA GLY A 324 -6.31 31.18 3.65
C GLY A 324 -7.43 31.37 2.63
N ASP A 325 -8.07 30.28 2.24
CA ASP A 325 -9.18 30.25 1.26
C ASP A 325 -10.53 30.70 1.84
N GLN A 326 -10.56 31.16 3.07
CA GLN A 326 -11.76 31.61 3.80
C GLN A 326 -12.81 30.50 4.03
N SER A 327 -12.50 29.25 3.79
CA SER A 327 -13.42 28.13 4.02
C SER A 327 -13.58 27.81 5.51
N ASN A 328 -12.54 28.09 6.30
CA ASN A 328 -12.51 27.85 7.74
C ASN A 328 -11.85 29.01 8.46
N ILE A 329 -12.69 29.90 9.02
CA ILE A 329 -12.23 31.11 9.68
C ILE A 329 -11.68 30.77 11.08
N GLY A 330 -10.38 30.92 11.27
CA GLY A 330 -9.70 30.79 12.56
C GLY A 330 -9.41 32.13 13.21
N PHE A 331 -9.03 33.16 12.42
CA PHE A 331 -8.69 34.49 12.88
C PHE A 331 -9.80 35.53 12.63
N TYR A 332 -9.97 36.40 13.59
CA TYR A 332 -10.96 37.45 13.57
C TYR A 332 -10.30 38.81 13.93
N GLN A 333 -10.89 39.92 13.54
CA GLN A 333 -10.41 41.23 13.90
C GLN A 333 -11.53 42.28 13.69
N THR A 334 -11.89 43.03 14.73
CA THR A 334 -12.77 44.17 14.56
C THR A 334 -11.90 45.39 14.25
N LEU A 335 -11.84 45.76 12.97
CA LEU A 335 -10.82 46.67 12.42
C LEU A 335 -10.80 48.06 13.06
N SER A 336 -11.87 48.52 13.73
CA SER A 336 -11.88 49.78 14.47
C SER A 336 -11.27 49.69 15.86
N ASP A 337 -11.18 48.46 16.41
CA ASP A 337 -10.93 48.22 17.83
C ASP A 337 -9.65 47.40 18.07
N ASP A 338 -9.33 46.49 17.13
CA ASP A 338 -8.24 45.58 17.27
C ASP A 338 -7.02 46.00 16.44
N ALA A 339 -5.85 46.11 17.08
CA ALA A 339 -4.59 46.41 16.42
C ALA A 339 -4.00 45.17 15.72
N VAL A 340 -4.40 43.97 16.14
CA VAL A 340 -3.88 42.67 15.67
C VAL A 340 -5.00 41.63 15.53
N PRO A 341 -4.82 40.60 14.67
CA PRO A 341 -5.73 39.45 14.61
C PRO A 341 -5.81 38.66 15.92
N THR A 342 -6.99 38.12 16.22
CA THR A 342 -7.25 37.27 17.38
C THR A 342 -7.94 35.97 16.94
N LEU A 343 -7.85 34.93 17.75
CA LEU A 343 -8.61 33.69 17.55
C LEU A 343 -10.00 33.74 18.21
N ASP A 344 -10.38 34.91 18.77
CA ASP A 344 -11.65 35.11 19.43
C ASP A 344 -12.78 35.39 18.43
N ASN A 345 -13.69 34.46 18.29
CA ASN A 345 -14.83 34.54 17.39
C ASN A 345 -15.94 35.55 17.85
N SER A 346 -15.77 36.19 18.98
CA SER A 346 -16.59 37.31 19.36
C SER A 346 -16.25 38.60 18.59
N HIS A 347 -15.03 38.63 17.99
CA HIS A 347 -14.59 39.65 17.06
C HIS A 347 -15.12 39.38 15.65
N LYS A 348 -15.00 40.36 14.76
CA LYS A 348 -15.58 40.27 13.43
C LYS A 348 -14.65 39.54 12.44
N GLN A 349 -15.25 38.86 11.49
CA GLN A 349 -14.52 38.36 10.30
C GLN A 349 -14.03 39.55 9.49
N VAL A 350 -12.84 39.42 8.91
CA VAL A 350 -12.28 40.35 7.94
C VAL A 350 -12.46 39.82 6.54
N TYR A 351 -12.91 40.66 5.64
CA TYR A 351 -13.07 40.40 4.22
C TYR A 351 -12.06 41.23 3.43
N ALA A 352 -11.51 40.65 2.36
CA ALA A 352 -10.80 41.43 1.36
C ALA A 352 -11.78 41.89 0.29
N ASN A 353 -11.92 43.20 0.15
CA ASN A 353 -12.88 43.80 -0.77
C ASN A 353 -12.19 44.22 -2.07
N GLY A 354 -12.75 43.79 -3.19
CA GLY A 354 -12.20 44.01 -4.53
C GLY A 354 -12.66 42.93 -5.50
N SER A 355 -12.04 42.88 -6.68
CA SER A 355 -12.30 41.85 -7.65
C SER A 355 -11.19 40.80 -7.60
N PHE A 356 -11.57 39.53 -7.58
CA PHE A 356 -10.68 38.38 -7.50
C PHE A 356 -10.82 37.50 -8.73
N ASN A 357 -9.75 36.76 -9.02
CA ASN A 357 -9.82 35.65 -9.98
C ASN A 357 -10.72 34.53 -9.41
N CYS A 358 -11.03 33.55 -10.23
CA CYS A 358 -11.89 32.41 -9.85
C CYS A 358 -11.38 31.55 -8.69
N ASP A 359 -10.11 31.69 -8.29
CA ASP A 359 -9.56 31.06 -7.10
C ASP A 359 -10.02 31.75 -5.78
N GLY A 360 -10.69 32.90 -5.91
CA GLY A 360 -11.14 33.70 -4.77
C GLY A 360 -10.03 34.33 -3.92
N VAL A 361 -8.78 34.11 -4.27
CA VAL A 361 -7.60 34.49 -3.48
C VAL A 361 -6.71 35.49 -4.21
N THR A 362 -6.56 35.33 -5.54
CA THR A 362 -5.69 36.20 -6.35
C THR A 362 -6.44 37.47 -6.77
N PRO A 363 -6.09 38.67 -6.23
CA PRO A 363 -6.79 39.90 -6.58
C PRO A 363 -6.43 40.33 -8.00
N LYS A 364 -7.41 40.89 -8.72
CA LYS A 364 -7.24 41.58 -10.03
C LYS A 364 -6.67 42.98 -9.95
N GLY A 365 -6.56 43.53 -8.74
CA GLY A 365 -6.05 44.88 -8.48
C GLY A 365 -5.85 45.14 -7.02
N ALA A 366 -5.85 46.39 -6.59
CA ALA A 366 -5.75 46.71 -5.19
C ALA A 366 -7.00 46.26 -4.42
N VAL A 367 -6.80 45.59 -3.30
CA VAL A 367 -7.87 45.22 -2.37
C VAL A 367 -7.81 46.09 -1.11
N THR A 368 -8.96 46.26 -0.51
CA THR A 368 -9.11 46.88 0.83
C THR A 368 -9.68 45.84 1.81
N TYR A 369 -9.48 46.04 3.06
CA TYR A 369 -9.96 45.12 4.08
C TYR A 369 -11.04 45.78 4.95
N SER A 370 -12.11 45.07 5.23
CA SER A 370 -13.21 45.56 6.07
C SER A 370 -13.92 44.40 6.79
N ASN A 371 -14.78 44.73 7.73
CA ASN A 371 -15.66 43.76 8.39
C ASN A 371 -17.00 43.54 7.67
N THR A 372 -17.11 44.01 6.43
CA THR A 372 -18.27 43.81 5.57
C THR A 372 -17.80 43.29 4.22
N ASP A 373 -18.36 42.18 3.78
CA ASP A 373 -18.03 41.59 2.48
C ASP A 373 -18.55 42.51 1.34
N ALA A 374 -17.63 42.88 0.47
CA ALA A 374 -17.87 43.63 -0.78
C ALA A 374 -16.97 43.10 -1.92
N SER A 375 -16.58 41.83 -1.84
CA SER A 375 -15.78 41.17 -2.85
C SER A 375 -16.63 40.65 -4.01
N SER A 376 -16.00 40.55 -5.15
CA SER A 376 -16.52 39.86 -6.32
C SER A 376 -15.49 38.83 -6.78
N VAL A 377 -15.93 37.63 -7.12
CA VAL A 377 -15.06 36.53 -7.60
C VAL A 377 -15.52 36.14 -8.99
N ASP A 378 -14.57 35.96 -9.90
CA ASP A 378 -14.89 35.46 -11.23
C ASP A 378 -15.46 34.03 -11.14
N PRO A 379 -16.35 33.66 -12.05
CA PRO A 379 -16.77 32.28 -12.14
C PRO A 379 -15.62 31.40 -12.67
N HIS A 380 -15.58 30.15 -12.26
CA HIS A 380 -14.67 29.18 -12.86
C HIS A 380 -15.02 28.94 -14.34
N THR A 381 -13.99 28.82 -15.16
CA THR A 381 -14.13 28.38 -16.54
C THR A 381 -13.47 27.01 -16.66
N PHE A 382 -14.29 25.98 -16.65
CA PHE A 382 -13.82 24.60 -16.68
C PHE A 382 -13.53 24.13 -18.11
N LEU A 383 -12.41 23.43 -18.27
CA LEU A 383 -12.03 22.71 -19.46
C LEU A 383 -11.48 21.34 -19.04
N ASP A 384 -12.03 20.27 -19.61
CA ASP A 384 -11.60 18.90 -19.31
C ASP A 384 -11.61 18.54 -17.81
N GLY A 385 -12.59 19.05 -17.07
CA GLY A 385 -12.80 18.79 -15.66
C GLY A 385 -11.97 19.64 -14.69
N PHE A 386 -11.24 20.64 -15.18
CA PHE A 386 -10.43 21.54 -14.36
C PHE A 386 -10.63 23.00 -14.78
N CYS A 387 -10.59 23.88 -13.81
CA CYS A 387 -10.58 25.31 -14.12
C CYS A 387 -9.28 25.69 -14.84
N SER A 388 -9.41 26.31 -16.01
CA SER A 388 -8.28 26.71 -16.85
C SER A 388 -7.38 27.77 -16.21
N ALA A 389 -7.90 28.53 -15.23
CA ALA A 389 -7.20 29.61 -14.57
C ALA A 389 -6.56 29.18 -13.25
N CYS A 390 -7.24 28.39 -12.40
CA CYS A 390 -6.77 28.06 -11.05
C CYS A 390 -6.57 26.56 -10.82
N GLY A 391 -6.97 25.70 -11.77
CA GLY A 391 -6.85 24.25 -11.64
C GLY A 391 -7.87 23.59 -10.71
N ALA A 392 -8.86 24.34 -10.19
CA ALA A 392 -9.91 23.78 -9.34
C ALA A 392 -10.64 22.65 -10.06
N LEU A 393 -10.98 21.60 -9.33
CA LEU A 393 -11.70 20.45 -9.84
C LEU A 393 -13.17 20.79 -10.11
N ASP A 394 -13.65 20.44 -11.30
CA ASP A 394 -15.08 20.43 -11.63
C ASP A 394 -15.68 19.11 -11.13
N VAL A 395 -16.32 19.10 -9.98
CA VAL A 395 -16.89 17.89 -9.39
C VAL A 395 -18.02 17.27 -10.21
N ASP A 396 -18.62 18.07 -11.10
CA ASP A 396 -19.75 17.66 -11.95
C ASP A 396 -19.32 17.26 -13.38
N TYR A 397 -18.01 17.29 -13.69
CA TYR A 397 -17.48 16.97 -15.03
C TYR A 397 -17.85 15.57 -15.50
N MET A 398 -17.85 14.59 -14.61
CA MET A 398 -18.29 13.23 -14.88
C MET A 398 -19.35 12.80 -13.87
N THR A 399 -20.31 12.04 -14.35
CA THR A 399 -21.32 11.38 -13.49
C THR A 399 -21.17 9.87 -13.57
N ALA A 400 -21.34 9.19 -12.44
CA ALA A 400 -21.28 7.73 -12.41
C ALA A 400 -22.50 7.13 -13.15
N ASN A 401 -22.22 6.14 -14.00
CA ASN A 401 -23.23 5.31 -14.67
C ASN A 401 -23.16 3.90 -14.06
N GLU A 402 -24.30 3.40 -13.54
CA GLU A 402 -24.37 2.11 -12.85
C GLU A 402 -23.33 1.94 -11.73
N GLY A 403 -22.99 3.05 -11.04
CA GLY A 403 -22.03 3.06 -9.96
C GLY A 403 -20.55 3.15 -10.39
N TYR A 404 -20.27 3.35 -11.68
CA TYR A 404 -18.91 3.52 -12.22
C TYR A 404 -18.76 4.84 -12.97
N TYR A 405 -17.65 5.52 -12.78
CA TYR A 405 -17.19 6.57 -13.67
C TYR A 405 -16.58 5.95 -14.93
N GLU A 406 -17.10 6.32 -16.10
CA GLU A 406 -16.68 5.81 -17.41
C GLU A 406 -15.54 6.65 -17.98
N ILE A 407 -14.35 6.06 -18.06
CA ILE A 407 -13.09 6.74 -18.34
C ILE A 407 -12.60 6.34 -19.72
N GLY A 408 -12.71 7.23 -20.70
CA GLY A 408 -12.30 7.00 -22.10
C GLY A 408 -11.16 7.89 -22.57
N THR A 409 -10.74 8.89 -21.78
CA THR A 409 -9.70 9.85 -22.17
C THR A 409 -8.70 10.11 -21.04
N ALA A 410 -7.52 10.65 -21.39
CA ALA A 410 -6.51 11.07 -20.43
C ALA A 410 -7.02 12.13 -19.44
N SER A 411 -7.81 13.10 -19.90
CA SER A 411 -8.42 14.12 -19.04
C SER A 411 -9.39 13.53 -18.04
N GLN A 412 -10.21 12.56 -18.45
CA GLN A 412 -11.12 11.85 -17.56
C GLN A 412 -10.37 11.01 -16.52
N LEU A 413 -9.28 10.34 -16.90
CA LEU A 413 -8.47 9.57 -15.94
C LEU A 413 -7.75 10.50 -14.96
N LYS A 414 -7.23 11.64 -15.41
CA LYS A 414 -6.66 12.67 -14.55
C LYS A 414 -7.70 13.26 -13.59
N TRP A 415 -8.90 13.52 -14.11
CA TRP A 415 -10.01 13.99 -13.29
C TRP A 415 -10.41 12.94 -12.24
N PHE A 416 -10.51 11.68 -12.63
CA PHE A 416 -10.82 10.58 -11.70
C PHE A 416 -9.79 10.51 -10.58
N ALA A 417 -8.50 10.63 -10.89
CA ALA A 417 -7.43 10.68 -9.89
C ALA A 417 -7.63 11.85 -8.91
N ALA A 418 -7.92 13.05 -9.43
CA ALA A 418 -8.17 14.22 -8.61
C ALA A 418 -9.45 14.07 -7.75
N TYR A 419 -10.50 13.48 -8.31
CA TYR A 419 -11.77 13.25 -7.61
C TYR A 419 -11.58 12.25 -6.44
N VAL A 420 -10.90 11.14 -6.67
CA VAL A 420 -10.51 10.18 -5.62
C VAL A 420 -9.72 10.86 -4.51
N ASN A 421 -8.76 11.71 -4.88
CA ASN A 421 -7.84 12.35 -3.93
C ASN A 421 -8.48 13.49 -3.13
N GLN A 422 -9.52 14.14 -3.64
CA GLN A 422 -10.08 15.36 -3.06
C GLN A 422 -11.53 15.21 -2.55
N VAL A 423 -12.29 14.26 -3.10
CA VAL A 423 -13.74 14.17 -2.87
C VAL A 423 -14.14 12.83 -2.25
N ASP A 424 -13.91 11.71 -2.95
CA ASP A 424 -14.34 10.39 -2.48
C ASP A 424 -13.36 9.30 -2.95
N PRO A 425 -12.59 8.69 -2.05
CA PRO A 425 -11.65 7.63 -2.37
C PRO A 425 -12.30 6.26 -2.69
N ALA A 426 -13.62 6.11 -2.47
CA ALA A 426 -14.31 4.84 -2.62
C ALA A 426 -15.08 4.70 -3.95
N VAL A 427 -14.96 5.65 -4.85
CA VAL A 427 -15.65 5.61 -6.15
C VAL A 427 -15.09 4.54 -7.07
N ASN A 428 -15.97 3.95 -7.89
CA ASN A 428 -15.54 2.99 -8.90
C ASN A 428 -15.26 3.68 -10.25
N GLY A 429 -14.21 3.19 -10.93
CA GLY A 429 -13.86 3.60 -12.29
C GLY A 429 -13.81 2.41 -13.24
N LYS A 430 -14.20 2.60 -14.49
CA LYS A 430 -13.98 1.62 -15.55
C LYS A 430 -13.47 2.30 -16.82
N LEU A 431 -12.53 1.66 -17.50
CA LEU A 431 -12.08 2.16 -18.80
C LEU A 431 -13.13 1.83 -19.88
N THR A 432 -13.27 2.72 -20.84
CA THR A 432 -14.13 2.55 -22.02
C THR A 432 -13.36 2.59 -23.34
N GLY A 433 -12.04 2.73 -23.25
CA GLY A 433 -11.13 2.77 -24.40
C GLY A 433 -9.67 2.82 -23.94
N ASN A 434 -8.76 2.67 -24.91
CA ASN A 434 -7.33 2.82 -24.65
C ASN A 434 -7.01 4.29 -24.32
N ILE A 435 -6.16 4.51 -23.32
CA ILE A 435 -5.79 5.84 -22.85
C ILE A 435 -4.31 6.09 -23.13
N ASN A 436 -4.01 7.24 -23.74
CA ASN A 436 -2.64 7.71 -23.91
C ASN A 436 -2.37 8.88 -22.95
N LEU A 437 -1.46 8.67 -22.00
CA LEU A 437 -1.04 9.65 -20.99
C LEU A 437 0.22 10.44 -21.39
N ALA A 438 0.70 10.32 -22.63
CA ALA A 438 1.90 11.06 -23.04
C ALA A 438 1.71 12.57 -22.87
N GLY A 439 2.63 13.20 -22.14
CA GLY A 439 2.58 14.63 -21.82
C GLY A 439 1.63 15.03 -20.70
N VAL A 440 0.96 14.08 -20.04
CA VAL A 440 0.10 14.34 -18.88
C VAL A 440 0.94 14.24 -17.61
N ALA A 441 1.03 15.32 -16.86
CA ALA A 441 1.59 15.28 -15.51
C ALA A 441 0.69 14.42 -14.62
N TRP A 442 1.30 13.41 -13.97
CA TRP A 442 0.54 12.42 -13.23
C TRP A 442 0.64 12.62 -11.72
N THR A 443 -0.51 12.62 -11.07
CA THR A 443 -0.64 12.47 -9.62
C THR A 443 -1.28 11.11 -9.37
N PRO A 444 -0.68 10.24 -8.53
CA PRO A 444 -1.22 8.91 -8.27
C PRO A 444 -2.66 8.94 -7.76
N ILE A 445 -3.47 7.96 -8.17
CA ILE A 445 -4.81 7.74 -7.62
C ILE A 445 -4.63 7.20 -6.20
N GLY A 446 -5.21 7.89 -5.18
CA GLY A 446 -4.98 7.55 -3.79
C GLY A 446 -3.61 8.01 -3.30
N VAL A 447 -3.48 9.30 -2.94
CA VAL A 447 -2.21 9.86 -2.49
C VAL A 447 -1.82 9.30 -1.13
N GLY A 448 -0.62 8.73 -1.05
CA GLY A 448 -0.07 8.15 0.17
C GLY A 448 0.39 9.19 1.19
N SER A 449 0.32 8.81 2.46
CA SER A 449 0.77 9.65 3.58
C SER A 449 2.31 9.70 3.76
N GLY A 450 3.06 8.96 2.94
CA GLY A 450 4.51 8.77 3.11
C GLY A 450 4.89 7.79 4.23
N ASN A 451 3.91 7.20 4.90
CA ASN A 451 4.08 6.17 5.93
C ASN A 451 3.61 4.80 5.43
N VAL A 452 4.03 3.72 6.10
CA VAL A 452 3.60 2.35 5.79
C VAL A 452 2.09 2.10 5.98
N ALA A 453 1.40 2.94 6.74
CA ALA A 453 -0.05 2.89 6.86
C ALA A 453 -0.71 3.61 5.65
N PRO A 454 -1.84 3.12 5.12
CA PRO A 454 -2.57 3.80 4.07
C PRO A 454 -2.94 5.23 4.47
N GLY A 455 -2.81 6.18 3.55
CA GLY A 455 -3.30 7.55 3.75
C GLY A 455 -4.82 7.62 3.84
N ALA A 456 -5.34 8.73 4.32
CA ALA A 456 -6.79 8.96 4.42
C ALA A 456 -7.50 8.98 3.05
N THR A 457 -6.74 9.25 1.98
CA THR A 457 -7.20 9.26 0.59
C THR A 457 -6.79 8.00 -0.19
N ALA A 458 -6.40 6.92 0.49
CA ALA A 458 -6.10 5.65 -0.15
C ALA A 458 -7.31 5.18 -0.97
N TYR A 459 -7.08 4.78 -2.21
CA TYR A 459 -8.15 4.30 -3.08
C TYR A 459 -8.83 3.06 -2.49
N ALA A 460 -10.14 3.08 -2.44
CA ALA A 460 -10.95 2.03 -1.80
C ALA A 460 -12.09 1.50 -2.71
N GLY A 461 -12.10 1.87 -3.99
CA GLY A 461 -13.09 1.45 -4.96
C GLY A 461 -12.65 0.28 -5.83
N THR A 462 -13.43 0.00 -6.87
CA THR A 462 -13.09 -0.90 -7.97
C THR A 462 -12.66 -0.11 -9.18
N PHE A 463 -11.46 -0.39 -9.70
CA PHE A 463 -10.99 0.12 -10.98
C PHE A 463 -10.86 -1.04 -11.97
N ASP A 464 -11.70 -1.04 -13.00
CA ASP A 464 -11.73 -2.11 -14.00
C ASP A 464 -11.30 -1.56 -15.37
N GLY A 465 -10.14 -2.00 -15.84
CA GLY A 465 -9.62 -1.60 -17.13
C GLY A 465 -10.31 -2.22 -18.35
N GLN A 466 -11.23 -3.18 -18.18
CA GLN A 466 -12.01 -3.81 -19.26
C GLN A 466 -11.15 -4.36 -20.41
N GLY A 467 -9.88 -4.70 -20.16
CA GLY A 467 -8.92 -5.17 -21.16
C GLY A 467 -8.27 -4.06 -21.99
N TYR A 468 -8.55 -2.79 -21.69
CA TYR A 468 -7.92 -1.67 -22.40
C TYR A 468 -6.50 -1.38 -21.89
N SER A 469 -5.79 -0.54 -22.65
CA SER A 469 -4.41 -0.15 -22.35
C SER A 469 -4.28 1.30 -21.89
N ILE A 470 -3.36 1.53 -20.95
CA ILE A 470 -2.86 2.85 -20.55
C ILE A 470 -1.43 2.96 -21.07
N THR A 471 -1.18 3.85 -22.01
CA THR A 471 0.13 4.01 -22.66
C THR A 471 0.70 5.41 -22.42
N GLY A 472 2.00 5.58 -22.63
CA GLY A 472 2.65 6.88 -22.46
C GLY A 472 2.63 7.37 -21.01
N PHE A 473 2.41 6.49 -20.03
CA PHE A 473 2.50 6.82 -18.62
C PHE A 473 3.90 7.36 -18.32
N ASN A 474 3.96 8.55 -17.77
CA ASN A 474 5.21 9.17 -17.35
C ASN A 474 5.00 9.85 -16.01
N ALA A 475 5.61 9.28 -14.96
CA ALA A 475 5.53 9.84 -13.63
C ALA A 475 6.93 9.93 -13.01
N GLU A 476 7.16 10.99 -12.26
CA GLU A 476 8.40 11.21 -11.52
C GLU A 476 8.10 11.82 -10.16
N GLY A 477 8.89 11.53 -9.14
CA GLY A 477 8.70 12.13 -7.84
C GLY A 477 9.22 11.32 -6.67
N VAL A 478 8.74 11.73 -5.49
CA VAL A 478 9.02 11.10 -4.20
C VAL A 478 7.71 10.67 -3.54
N GLY A 479 7.76 9.70 -2.65
CA GLY A 479 6.59 9.19 -1.93
C GLY A 479 6.05 7.89 -2.51
N HIS A 480 4.74 7.69 -2.46
CA HIS A 480 4.11 6.47 -2.98
C HIS A 480 3.75 6.66 -4.46
N MET A 481 4.62 6.19 -5.35
CA MET A 481 4.54 6.43 -6.79
C MET A 481 4.11 5.19 -7.58
N GLY A 482 3.16 5.39 -8.48
CA GLY A 482 2.58 4.41 -9.41
C GLY A 482 1.38 5.01 -10.14
N LEU A 483 0.63 4.19 -10.87
CA LEU A 483 -0.69 4.62 -11.35
C LEU A 483 -1.60 4.92 -10.16
N PHE A 484 -1.54 4.05 -9.14
CA PHE A 484 -2.10 4.26 -7.81
C PHE A 484 -0.97 4.45 -6.79
N GLY A 485 -1.14 5.38 -5.85
CA GLY A 485 -0.25 5.57 -4.72
C GLY A 485 -0.56 4.55 -3.63
N ASP A 486 -1.60 4.81 -2.85
CA ASP A 486 -2.12 3.91 -1.82
C ASP A 486 -3.47 3.31 -2.26
N ALA A 487 -3.64 2.00 -2.03
CA ALA A 487 -4.92 1.33 -2.17
C ALA A 487 -5.24 0.50 -0.91
N ASN A 488 -6.48 0.62 -0.41
CA ASN A 488 -6.94 -0.07 0.80
C ASN A 488 -8.39 -0.53 0.63
N ASN A 489 -8.64 -1.83 0.73
CA ASN A 489 -9.93 -2.46 0.42
C ASN A 489 -10.40 -2.23 -1.04
N ALA A 490 -9.45 -2.12 -1.96
CA ALA A 490 -9.70 -1.86 -3.37
C ALA A 490 -9.64 -3.13 -4.23
N THR A 491 -10.23 -3.05 -5.43
CA THR A 491 -10.01 -4.03 -6.51
C THR A 491 -9.55 -3.28 -7.76
N ILE A 492 -8.37 -3.63 -8.27
CA ILE A 492 -7.76 -3.00 -9.46
C ILE A 492 -7.46 -4.11 -10.46
N LYS A 493 -8.04 -4.03 -11.67
CA LYS A 493 -7.99 -5.18 -12.58
C LYS A 493 -8.14 -4.87 -14.07
N ASN A 494 -7.78 -5.88 -14.90
CA ASN A 494 -8.09 -6.00 -16.33
C ASN A 494 -7.54 -4.86 -17.21
N PHE A 495 -6.25 -4.52 -17.13
CA PHE A 495 -5.64 -3.57 -18.07
C PHE A 495 -4.15 -3.81 -18.29
N SER A 496 -3.63 -3.20 -19.35
CA SER A 496 -2.19 -3.08 -19.55
C SER A 496 -1.71 -1.65 -19.32
N ILE A 497 -0.48 -1.50 -18.83
CA ILE A 497 0.15 -0.20 -18.64
C ILE A 497 1.58 -0.19 -19.18
N SER A 498 1.96 0.89 -19.88
CA SER A 498 3.32 1.08 -20.40
C SER A 498 3.76 2.54 -20.35
N GLY A 499 5.08 2.73 -20.23
CA GLY A 499 5.69 4.05 -20.12
C GLY A 499 6.89 4.05 -19.17
N THR A 500 7.10 5.15 -18.45
CA THR A 500 8.25 5.34 -17.58
C THR A 500 7.83 5.79 -16.18
N LEU A 501 8.58 5.36 -15.17
CA LEU A 501 8.36 5.74 -13.78
C LEU A 501 9.72 6.00 -13.12
N ASN A 502 10.01 7.27 -12.78
CA ASN A 502 11.24 7.71 -12.15
C ASN A 502 11.00 8.11 -10.70
N VAL A 503 11.59 7.40 -9.74
CA VAL A 503 11.31 7.60 -8.32
C VAL A 503 12.59 7.81 -7.53
N THR A 504 12.58 8.79 -6.63
CA THR A 504 13.74 9.17 -5.81
C THR A 504 13.51 9.02 -4.30
N GLY A 505 12.42 8.38 -3.89
CA GLY A 505 12.14 8.12 -2.47
C GLY A 505 10.76 7.51 -2.24
N GLY A 506 10.56 6.79 -1.13
CA GLY A 506 9.28 6.21 -0.74
C GLY A 506 9.05 4.78 -1.26
N PHE A 507 7.82 4.44 -1.62
CA PHE A 507 7.45 3.15 -2.22
C PHE A 507 7.10 3.34 -3.69
N CYS A 508 7.51 2.38 -4.52
CA CYS A 508 7.28 2.42 -5.95
C CYS A 508 6.64 1.11 -6.42
N GLY A 509 5.50 1.21 -7.09
CA GLY A 509 4.90 0.09 -7.80
C GLY A 509 4.38 0.57 -9.14
N GLY A 510 4.68 -0.12 -10.23
CA GLY A 510 4.21 0.28 -11.56
C GLY A 510 2.69 0.51 -11.59
N VAL A 511 1.94 -0.28 -10.85
CA VAL A 511 0.50 -0.15 -10.71
C VAL A 511 0.13 0.45 -9.35
N VAL A 512 0.57 -0.14 -8.25
CA VAL A 512 0.25 0.33 -6.89
C VAL A 512 1.51 0.38 -6.04
N ALA A 513 1.80 1.53 -5.45
CA ALA A 513 2.96 1.67 -4.58
C ALA A 513 2.78 0.97 -3.22
N ASN A 514 1.61 1.14 -2.58
CA ASN A 514 1.30 0.56 -1.27
C ASN A 514 -0.11 -0.03 -1.24
N LEU A 515 -0.19 -1.32 -0.98
CA LEU A 515 -1.41 -2.13 -1.08
C LEU A 515 -1.79 -2.72 0.27
N THR A 516 -3.05 -2.57 0.68
CA THR A 516 -3.57 -3.13 1.94
C THR A 516 -4.96 -3.74 1.70
N ASN A 517 -5.19 -4.96 2.18
CA ASN A 517 -6.50 -5.66 2.09
C ASN A 517 -7.17 -5.58 0.71
N SER A 518 -6.42 -5.67 -0.38
CA SER A 518 -6.88 -5.33 -1.73
C SER A 518 -6.56 -6.43 -2.74
N ASN A 519 -7.23 -6.37 -3.89
CA ASN A 519 -7.02 -7.30 -5.00
C ASN A 519 -6.42 -6.60 -6.21
N ILE A 520 -5.39 -7.21 -6.79
CA ILE A 520 -4.80 -6.83 -8.08
C ILE A 520 -4.94 -8.04 -9.00
N GLU A 521 -5.67 -7.89 -10.10
CA GLU A 521 -6.04 -9.02 -10.94
C GLU A 521 -5.85 -8.70 -12.43
N ASP A 522 -5.26 -9.62 -13.19
CA ASP A 522 -5.16 -9.59 -14.65
C ASP A 522 -4.57 -8.27 -15.19
N ILE A 523 -3.39 -7.88 -14.68
CA ILE A 523 -2.68 -6.68 -15.09
C ILE A 523 -1.39 -7.03 -15.82
N HIS A 524 -1.18 -6.38 -16.97
CA HIS A 524 0.07 -6.43 -17.71
C HIS A 524 0.83 -5.10 -17.59
N SER A 525 2.01 -5.13 -16.94
CA SER A 525 2.87 -3.97 -16.76
C SER A 525 4.12 -4.07 -17.65
N ALA A 526 4.25 -3.13 -18.56
CA ALA A 526 5.42 -2.96 -19.45
C ALA A 526 6.13 -1.62 -19.16
N LEU A 527 6.26 -1.29 -17.89
CA LEU A 527 6.88 -0.04 -17.45
C LEU A 527 8.40 -0.14 -17.35
N VAL A 528 9.06 0.91 -17.76
CA VAL A 528 10.48 1.15 -17.45
C VAL A 528 10.54 1.94 -16.14
N ILE A 529 11.00 1.29 -15.08
CA ILE A 529 11.09 1.86 -13.73
C ILE A 529 12.55 2.14 -13.43
N ASP A 530 12.88 3.40 -13.19
CA ASP A 530 14.23 3.84 -12.86
C ASP A 530 14.25 4.53 -11.49
N VAL A 531 15.13 4.03 -10.62
CA VAL A 531 15.36 4.54 -9.27
C VAL A 531 16.87 4.85 -9.16
N PRO A 532 17.31 6.00 -9.68
CA PRO A 532 18.73 6.28 -9.86
C PRO A 532 19.49 6.41 -8.55
N ASN A 533 18.90 7.08 -7.56
CA ASN A 533 19.49 7.29 -6.23
C ASN A 533 18.37 7.67 -5.25
N GLY A 534 18.47 7.27 -4.01
CA GLY A 534 17.57 7.76 -2.97
C GLY A 534 17.04 6.70 -2.02
N ASP A 535 16.22 7.16 -1.08
CA ASP A 535 15.59 6.35 -0.03
C ASP A 535 14.30 5.68 -0.52
N THR A 536 14.38 4.92 -1.61
CA THR A 536 13.22 4.16 -2.14
C THR A 536 13.24 2.76 -1.55
N HIS A 537 12.31 2.45 -0.64
CA HIS A 537 12.37 1.21 0.13
C HIS A 537 11.96 -0.03 -0.67
N HIS A 538 10.87 0.07 -1.45
CA HIS A 538 10.31 -1.09 -2.16
C HIS A 538 9.93 -0.71 -3.59
N VAL A 539 10.49 -1.42 -4.57
CA VAL A 539 10.31 -1.14 -6.00
C VAL A 539 9.76 -2.38 -6.72
N GLY A 540 8.52 -2.36 -7.13
CA GLY A 540 7.87 -3.47 -7.84
C GLY A 540 7.38 -3.09 -9.24
N GLY A 541 7.53 -3.98 -10.20
CA GLY A 541 7.02 -3.79 -11.55
C GLY A 541 5.48 -3.66 -11.59
N VAL A 542 4.80 -4.26 -10.62
CA VAL A 542 3.35 -4.17 -10.41
C VAL A 542 3.05 -3.53 -9.04
N VAL A 543 3.50 -4.13 -7.94
CA VAL A 543 3.20 -3.69 -6.58
C VAL A 543 4.49 -3.42 -5.80
N GLY A 544 4.61 -2.24 -5.18
CA GLY A 544 5.74 -1.91 -4.32
C GLY A 544 5.67 -2.66 -2.99
N THR A 545 4.64 -2.44 -2.22
CA THR A 545 4.42 -3.06 -0.90
C THR A 545 3.01 -3.64 -0.81
N ALA A 546 2.88 -4.86 -0.29
CA ALA A 546 1.59 -5.45 0.04
C ALA A 546 1.58 -5.90 1.51
N ARG A 547 0.52 -5.55 2.25
CA ARG A 547 0.34 -5.87 3.66
C ARG A 547 -1.13 -6.11 3.99
N GLY A 548 -1.43 -7.16 4.75
CA GLY A 548 -2.74 -7.34 5.35
C GLY A 548 -3.73 -8.19 4.56
N GLY A 549 -3.29 -9.16 3.77
CA GLY A 549 -4.18 -10.13 3.14
C GLY A 549 -4.58 -9.77 1.71
N ASN A 550 -3.63 -9.28 0.94
CA ASN A 550 -3.83 -8.92 -0.46
C ASN A 550 -3.81 -10.16 -1.37
N ASN A 551 -4.55 -10.10 -2.47
CA ASN A 551 -4.47 -11.06 -3.56
C ASN A 551 -3.91 -10.37 -4.81
N ILE A 552 -2.76 -10.86 -5.30
CA ILE A 552 -2.12 -10.41 -6.55
C ILE A 552 -2.15 -11.62 -7.47
N GLU A 553 -2.96 -11.58 -8.52
CA GLU A 553 -3.25 -12.73 -9.36
C GLU A 553 -3.32 -12.38 -10.84
N GLY A 554 -2.81 -13.28 -11.71
CA GLY A 554 -2.90 -13.10 -13.16
C GLY A 554 -2.07 -11.93 -13.70
N CYS A 555 -1.04 -11.48 -12.95
CA CYS A 555 -0.26 -10.30 -13.34
C CYS A 555 1.03 -10.68 -14.08
N SER A 556 1.40 -9.87 -15.06
CA SER A 556 2.66 -9.99 -15.78
C SER A 556 3.47 -8.69 -15.76
N PHE A 557 4.78 -8.84 -15.74
CA PHE A 557 5.73 -7.76 -15.92
C PHE A 557 6.71 -8.10 -17.03
N ASP A 558 6.78 -7.23 -18.07
CA ASP A 558 7.73 -7.37 -19.18
C ASP A 558 8.53 -6.09 -19.45
N GLY A 559 8.47 -5.13 -18.53
CA GLY A 559 9.27 -3.91 -18.54
C GLY A 559 10.70 -4.14 -18.03
N SER A 560 11.25 -3.10 -17.41
CA SER A 560 12.53 -3.19 -16.72
C SER A 560 12.50 -2.41 -15.40
N VAL A 561 13.22 -2.92 -14.41
CA VAL A 561 13.48 -2.21 -13.15
C VAL A 561 14.98 -1.99 -13.02
N THR A 562 15.39 -0.72 -12.87
CA THR A 562 16.77 -0.36 -12.57
C THR A 562 16.84 0.36 -11.23
N VAL A 563 17.62 -0.20 -10.30
CA VAL A 563 17.84 0.37 -8.98
C VAL A 563 19.31 0.73 -8.84
N GLY A 564 19.60 2.02 -8.69
CA GLY A 564 20.94 2.57 -8.52
C GLY A 564 21.51 2.38 -7.12
N GLU A 565 22.52 3.18 -6.78
CA GLU A 565 23.10 3.23 -5.43
C GLU A 565 22.17 3.99 -4.49
N GLY A 566 21.97 3.48 -3.27
CA GLY A 566 21.10 4.07 -2.26
C GLY A 566 20.43 3.02 -1.38
N SER A 567 19.45 3.39 -0.57
CA SER A 567 18.82 2.49 0.42
C SER A 567 17.60 1.76 -0.12
N THR A 568 17.66 1.17 -1.32
CA THR A 568 16.57 0.30 -1.78
C THR A 568 16.64 -1.04 -1.07
N ASP A 569 15.62 -1.33 -0.25
CA ASP A 569 15.57 -2.56 0.52
C ASP A 569 15.16 -3.78 -0.32
N ASN A 570 14.17 -3.62 -1.19
CA ASN A 570 13.59 -4.73 -1.95
C ASN A 570 13.14 -4.30 -3.35
N THR A 571 13.40 -5.16 -4.35
CA THR A 571 12.91 -4.95 -5.70
C THR A 571 12.36 -6.24 -6.32
N ALA A 572 11.38 -6.13 -7.20
CA ALA A 572 10.80 -7.30 -7.87
C ALA A 572 10.09 -6.95 -9.19
N GLY A 573 9.88 -7.97 -10.04
CA GLY A 573 9.02 -7.83 -11.21
C GLY A 573 7.54 -7.71 -10.83
N ILE A 574 7.06 -8.46 -9.83
CA ILE A 574 5.65 -8.44 -9.44
C ILE A 574 5.45 -7.66 -8.14
N ALA A 575 5.94 -8.11 -7.00
CA ALA A 575 5.74 -7.45 -5.71
C ALA A 575 7.03 -7.36 -4.91
N ALA A 576 7.48 -6.13 -4.58
CA ALA A 576 8.77 -5.99 -3.90
C ALA A 576 8.74 -6.48 -2.45
N TYR A 577 7.62 -6.32 -1.75
CA TYR A 577 7.49 -6.72 -0.34
C TYR A 577 6.09 -7.27 -0.05
N ILE A 578 6.04 -8.45 0.59
CA ILE A 578 4.78 -9.06 1.03
C ILE A 578 4.86 -9.57 2.47
N THR A 579 3.70 -9.65 3.16
CA THR A 579 3.57 -10.08 4.56
C THR A 579 2.59 -11.24 4.74
N ASN A 580 2.26 -11.57 6.00
CA ASN A 580 1.27 -12.59 6.33
C ASN A 580 -0.10 -12.28 5.72
N GLY A 581 -0.71 -13.30 5.13
CA GLY A 581 -2.00 -13.22 4.49
C GLY A 581 -1.94 -12.79 3.02
N ASP A 582 -0.81 -12.24 2.56
CA ASP A 582 -0.65 -11.84 1.16
C ASP A 582 -0.42 -13.06 0.25
N SER A 583 -0.91 -12.96 -0.96
CA SER A 583 -0.89 -14.02 -1.96
C SER A 583 -0.50 -13.48 -3.32
N VAL A 584 0.50 -14.11 -3.96
CA VAL A 584 0.91 -13.87 -5.35
C VAL A 584 0.73 -15.18 -6.11
N LYS A 585 -0.16 -15.19 -7.10
CA LYS A 585 -0.52 -16.40 -7.83
C LYS A 585 -0.63 -16.14 -9.32
N ASN A 586 -0.33 -17.19 -10.10
CA ASN A 586 -0.52 -17.13 -11.54
C ASN A 586 0.14 -15.87 -12.15
N CYS A 587 1.34 -15.50 -11.68
CA CYS A 587 2.04 -14.31 -12.13
C CYS A 587 3.31 -14.68 -12.91
N VAL A 588 3.71 -13.78 -13.82
CA VAL A 588 4.92 -14.00 -14.62
C VAL A 588 5.77 -12.75 -14.71
N ASN A 589 7.07 -12.91 -14.54
CA ASN A 589 8.06 -11.88 -14.80
C ASN A 589 8.89 -12.25 -16.04
N TYR A 590 8.72 -11.50 -17.12
CA TYR A 590 9.56 -11.55 -18.33
C TYR A 590 10.63 -10.45 -18.32
N GLY A 591 10.41 -9.39 -17.52
CA GLY A 591 11.23 -8.19 -17.49
C GLY A 591 12.54 -8.36 -16.71
N ASP A 592 13.52 -7.57 -17.06
CA ASP A 592 14.84 -7.57 -16.43
C ASP A 592 14.86 -6.65 -15.19
N ILE A 593 15.52 -7.10 -14.13
CA ILE A 593 15.74 -6.37 -12.89
C ILE A 593 17.23 -6.18 -12.68
N THR A 594 17.69 -4.93 -12.69
CA THR A 594 19.08 -4.55 -12.43
C THR A 594 19.16 -3.79 -11.11
N PHE A 595 20.09 -4.19 -10.22
CA PHE A 595 20.26 -3.55 -8.92
C PHE A 595 21.75 -3.43 -8.54
N LYS A 596 22.12 -2.38 -7.77
CA LYS A 596 23.50 -2.12 -7.38
C LYS A 596 23.76 -2.30 -5.89
N GLU A 597 22.71 -2.21 -5.05
CA GLU A 597 22.87 -2.36 -3.61
C GLU A 597 23.04 -3.82 -3.18
N VAL A 598 24.16 -4.10 -2.47
CA VAL A 598 24.47 -5.45 -1.97
C VAL A 598 23.38 -6.02 -1.05
N ASN A 599 22.71 -5.15 -0.30
CA ASN A 599 21.66 -5.53 0.65
C ASN A 599 20.25 -5.53 0.04
N CYS A 600 20.09 -5.11 -1.20
CA CYS A 600 18.79 -5.13 -1.87
C CYS A 600 18.31 -6.57 -2.11
N ALA A 601 17.08 -6.87 -1.71
CA ALA A 601 16.46 -8.15 -1.98
C ALA A 601 15.77 -8.12 -3.35
N ALA A 602 16.45 -8.58 -4.40
CA ALA A 602 15.94 -8.61 -5.76
C ALA A 602 15.30 -9.95 -6.11
N GLY A 603 14.03 -9.96 -6.47
CA GLY A 603 13.29 -11.17 -6.85
C GLY A 603 12.51 -11.01 -8.15
N GLY A 604 12.45 -12.07 -8.98
CA GLY A 604 11.65 -12.02 -10.21
C GLY A 604 10.17 -11.87 -9.90
N ILE A 605 9.65 -12.60 -8.93
CA ILE A 605 8.25 -12.54 -8.50
C ILE A 605 8.11 -11.69 -7.24
N VAL A 606 8.84 -12.02 -6.17
CA VAL A 606 8.76 -11.29 -4.90
C VAL A 606 10.15 -10.91 -4.41
N GLY A 607 10.36 -9.63 -4.06
CA GLY A 607 11.63 -9.16 -3.51
C GLY A 607 11.87 -9.73 -2.11
N TYR A 608 10.97 -9.52 -1.18
CA TYR A 608 11.09 -10.02 0.18
C TYR A 608 9.77 -10.55 0.76
N ILE A 609 9.79 -11.79 1.20
CA ILE A 609 8.73 -12.36 2.05
C ILE A 609 9.12 -12.16 3.52
N ASN A 610 8.41 -11.26 4.22
CA ASN A 610 8.62 -11.02 5.65
C ASN A 610 7.68 -11.85 6.54
N ALA A 611 7.23 -13.01 6.07
CA ALA A 611 6.27 -13.82 6.81
C ALA A 611 6.15 -15.25 6.26
N GLN A 612 6.05 -16.24 7.15
CA GLN A 612 5.95 -17.66 6.77
C GLN A 612 4.60 -18.04 6.09
N GLN A 613 3.56 -17.26 6.31
CA GLN A 613 2.19 -17.56 5.81
C GLN A 613 1.85 -16.88 4.47
N ALA A 614 2.76 -16.11 3.91
CA ALA A 614 2.59 -15.56 2.57
C ALA A 614 2.60 -16.69 1.51
N CYS A 615 1.82 -16.50 0.44
CA CYS A 615 1.63 -17.50 -0.60
C CYS A 615 2.22 -17.02 -1.93
N VAL A 616 3.05 -17.85 -2.58
CA VAL A 616 3.56 -17.63 -3.96
C VAL A 616 3.41 -18.92 -4.76
N ARG A 617 2.49 -18.95 -5.71
CA ARG A 617 2.13 -20.17 -6.43
C ARG A 617 1.93 -19.96 -7.93
N ASN A 618 2.27 -20.97 -8.71
CA ASN A 618 2.06 -20.99 -10.16
C ASN A 618 2.68 -19.78 -10.83
N CYS A 619 3.90 -19.40 -10.45
CA CYS A 619 4.57 -18.23 -10.99
C CYS A 619 5.79 -18.65 -11.85
N LEU A 620 6.10 -17.79 -12.82
CA LEU A 620 7.22 -17.99 -13.74
C LEU A 620 8.10 -16.75 -13.80
N THR A 621 9.42 -16.95 -13.79
CA THR A 621 10.39 -15.88 -14.11
C THR A 621 11.26 -16.34 -15.28
N THR A 622 11.29 -15.54 -16.34
CA THR A 622 12.24 -15.70 -17.45
C THR A 622 13.15 -14.50 -17.64
N GLY A 623 12.79 -13.35 -17.09
CA GLY A 623 13.61 -12.14 -17.06
C GLY A 623 14.87 -12.32 -16.20
N LYS A 624 15.88 -11.50 -16.46
CA LYS A 624 17.17 -11.58 -15.77
C LYS A 624 17.15 -10.78 -14.47
N ILE A 625 17.76 -11.33 -13.43
CA ILE A 625 18.02 -10.68 -12.16
C ILE A 625 19.52 -10.40 -12.11
N LEU A 626 19.92 -9.14 -12.33
CA LEU A 626 21.30 -8.72 -12.56
C LEU A 626 21.78 -7.83 -11.44
N PHE A 627 22.89 -8.21 -10.81
CA PHE A 627 23.62 -7.35 -9.90
C PHE A 627 24.72 -6.60 -10.66
N ASP A 628 24.68 -5.29 -10.66
CA ASP A 628 25.62 -4.36 -11.32
C ASP A 628 26.37 -3.46 -10.30
N GLY A 629 26.54 -3.95 -9.08
CA GLY A 629 27.24 -3.26 -7.99
C GLY A 629 28.61 -3.85 -7.71
N GLU A 630 29.33 -3.27 -6.73
CA GLU A 630 30.61 -3.80 -6.26
C GLU A 630 30.42 -5.00 -5.32
N GLY A 631 31.20 -6.07 -5.53
CA GLY A 631 31.17 -7.28 -4.71
C GLY A 631 30.19 -8.33 -5.19
N ALA A 632 29.54 -9.02 -4.26
CA ALA A 632 28.52 -10.04 -4.56
C ALA A 632 27.19 -9.69 -3.86
N PRO A 633 26.03 -9.90 -4.52
CA PRO A 633 24.76 -9.60 -3.88
C PRO A 633 24.51 -10.57 -2.72
N LYS A 634 23.97 -10.05 -1.61
CA LYS A 634 23.55 -10.88 -0.47
C LYS A 634 22.23 -11.59 -0.74
N TYR A 635 21.36 -10.97 -1.53
CA TYR A 635 20.02 -11.44 -1.84
C TYR A 635 19.78 -11.30 -3.35
N GLY A 636 19.12 -12.28 -3.95
CA GLY A 636 18.79 -12.21 -5.36
C GLY A 636 18.34 -13.58 -5.88
N GLY A 637 17.07 -13.72 -6.24
CA GLY A 637 16.57 -15.00 -6.72
C GLY A 637 15.48 -14.84 -7.77
N ALA A 638 15.32 -15.85 -8.61
CA ALA A 638 14.35 -15.82 -9.69
C ALA A 638 12.90 -15.70 -9.18
N ILE A 639 12.57 -16.34 -8.08
CA ILE A 639 11.23 -16.30 -7.49
C ILE A 639 11.21 -15.37 -6.29
N LEU A 640 12.11 -15.57 -5.33
CA LEU A 640 12.18 -14.78 -4.10
C LEU A 640 13.58 -14.19 -3.94
N GLY A 641 13.68 -12.87 -3.80
CA GLY A 641 14.96 -12.21 -3.52
C GLY A 641 15.48 -12.56 -2.13
N ARG A 642 14.58 -12.50 -1.11
CA ARG A 642 14.89 -12.79 0.29
C ARG A 642 13.66 -13.40 0.98
N THR A 643 13.90 -14.19 2.02
CA THR A 643 12.84 -14.70 2.88
C THR A 643 13.26 -14.79 4.35
N LYS A 644 12.32 -14.59 5.27
CA LYS A 644 12.43 -14.99 6.69
C LYS A 644 12.03 -16.47 6.94
N GLY A 645 11.87 -17.22 5.88
CA GLY A 645 11.32 -18.56 5.85
C GLY A 645 9.97 -18.57 5.15
N PHE A 646 9.62 -19.72 4.57
CA PHE A 646 8.31 -19.95 3.98
C PHE A 646 7.86 -21.39 4.25
N SER A 647 6.55 -21.62 4.24
CA SER A 647 6.02 -22.98 4.25
C SER A 647 6.09 -23.56 2.84
N ALA A 648 6.63 -24.77 2.72
CA ALA A 648 6.67 -25.50 1.43
C ALA A 648 5.28 -25.69 0.81
N GLU A 649 4.22 -25.65 1.65
CA GLU A 649 2.84 -25.73 1.17
C GLU A 649 2.31 -24.40 0.60
N LYS A 650 2.99 -23.30 0.87
CA LYS A 650 2.61 -21.94 0.45
C LYS A 650 3.37 -21.45 -0.78
N VAL A 651 4.61 -21.93 -0.98
CA VAL A 651 5.44 -21.58 -2.13
C VAL A 651 5.60 -22.82 -3.00
N THR A 652 4.74 -22.96 -4.01
CA THR A 652 4.61 -24.20 -4.79
C THR A 652 4.37 -23.91 -6.26
N ASN A 653 4.79 -24.86 -7.10
CA ASN A 653 4.55 -24.87 -8.54
C ASN A 653 5.05 -23.59 -9.24
N ASN A 654 6.21 -23.08 -8.82
CA ASN A 654 6.88 -21.96 -9.45
C ASN A 654 8.02 -22.47 -10.32
N TYR A 655 8.36 -21.75 -11.39
CA TYR A 655 9.43 -22.10 -12.32
C TYR A 655 10.28 -20.88 -12.68
N TRP A 656 11.53 -21.11 -13.08
CA TRP A 656 12.40 -20.05 -13.54
C TRP A 656 13.39 -20.52 -14.62
N LEU A 657 13.74 -19.63 -15.54
CA LEU A 657 14.69 -19.93 -16.61
C LEU A 657 16.10 -20.10 -16.05
N ALA A 658 16.71 -21.24 -16.31
CA ALA A 658 18.07 -21.54 -15.87
C ALA A 658 19.06 -20.47 -16.37
N GLY A 659 19.89 -19.94 -15.46
CA GLY A 659 20.88 -18.90 -15.76
C GLY A 659 20.35 -17.46 -15.77
N SER A 660 19.06 -17.23 -15.50
CA SER A 660 18.51 -15.87 -15.41
C SER A 660 18.71 -15.20 -14.05
N ALA A 661 19.07 -15.94 -13.01
CA ALA A 661 19.24 -15.45 -11.65
C ALA A 661 20.27 -16.26 -10.86
N TYR A 662 20.51 -15.88 -9.61
CA TYR A 662 21.48 -16.51 -8.68
C TYR A 662 20.93 -17.78 -8.00
N GLY A 663 19.71 -18.21 -8.32
CA GLY A 663 18.98 -19.33 -7.75
C GLY A 663 17.49 -19.03 -7.72
N SER A 664 16.66 -19.95 -7.20
CA SER A 664 15.23 -19.66 -6.98
C SER A 664 15.03 -18.67 -5.81
N VAL A 665 15.88 -18.77 -4.79
CA VAL A 665 16.03 -17.84 -3.64
C VAL A 665 17.52 -17.68 -3.36
N LYS A 666 17.92 -16.50 -2.88
CA LYS A 666 19.26 -16.28 -2.34
C LYS A 666 19.20 -15.50 -1.03
N ASN A 667 19.74 -16.06 0.04
CA ASN A 667 19.84 -15.45 1.36
C ASN A 667 21.29 -15.26 1.79
N ASN A 668 21.54 -14.23 2.62
CA ASN A 668 22.88 -13.87 3.09
C ASN A 668 23.54 -14.93 4.02
N ASP A 669 22.74 -15.77 4.68
CA ASP A 669 23.22 -16.78 5.63
C ASP A 669 23.56 -18.12 4.97
N GLY A 670 23.52 -18.18 3.62
CA GLY A 670 23.71 -19.41 2.85
C GLY A 670 22.57 -20.41 2.97
N SER A 671 21.48 -20.07 3.64
CA SER A 671 20.23 -20.83 3.57
C SER A 671 19.49 -20.43 2.30
N ASP A 672 19.90 -20.97 1.16
CA ASP A 672 19.26 -20.75 -0.13
C ASP A 672 18.21 -21.87 -0.38
N PRO A 673 17.00 -21.77 0.23
CA PRO A 673 16.00 -22.81 0.07
C PRO A 673 15.51 -22.85 -1.36
N GLU A 674 15.31 -24.04 -1.91
CA GLU A 674 14.75 -24.17 -3.25
C GLU A 674 13.24 -23.86 -3.21
N ALA A 675 12.85 -22.70 -3.76
CA ALA A 675 11.45 -22.30 -3.89
C ALA A 675 10.83 -22.74 -5.22
N ALA A 676 11.66 -23.13 -6.20
CA ALA A 676 11.22 -23.49 -7.55
C ALA A 676 12.34 -24.19 -8.32
N PRO A 677 12.05 -25.22 -9.14
CA PRO A 677 13.01 -25.78 -10.08
C PRO A 677 13.35 -24.80 -11.21
N SER A 678 14.59 -24.80 -11.65
CA SER A 678 14.98 -24.18 -12.91
C SER A 678 14.54 -25.02 -14.10
N VAL A 679 14.21 -24.36 -15.19
CA VAL A 679 13.83 -24.98 -16.47
C VAL A 679 14.68 -24.44 -17.61
N THR A 680 14.86 -25.23 -18.66
CA THR A 680 15.60 -24.80 -19.85
C THR A 680 14.68 -24.03 -20.81
N ALA A 681 15.28 -23.31 -21.76
CA ALA A 681 14.51 -22.62 -22.82
C ALA A 681 13.71 -23.63 -23.69
N GLU A 682 14.25 -24.82 -23.87
CA GLU A 682 13.56 -25.91 -24.62
C GLU A 682 12.32 -26.38 -23.86
N GLN A 683 12.40 -26.54 -22.53
CA GLN A 683 11.23 -26.90 -21.72
C GLN A 683 10.17 -25.82 -21.73
N LEU A 684 10.58 -24.55 -21.71
CA LEU A 684 9.64 -23.42 -21.85
C LEU A 684 8.95 -23.48 -23.23
N ALA A 685 9.72 -23.62 -24.30
CA ALA A 685 9.18 -23.61 -25.67
C ALA A 685 8.33 -24.88 -25.99
N SER A 686 8.53 -25.99 -25.27
CA SER A 686 7.80 -27.26 -25.53
C SER A 686 6.34 -27.26 -25.04
N GLY A 687 5.91 -26.29 -24.25
CA GLY A 687 4.61 -26.31 -23.58
C GLY A 687 4.58 -27.03 -22.24
N GLU A 688 5.65 -27.74 -21.86
CA GLU A 688 5.74 -28.45 -20.58
C GLU A 688 5.44 -27.57 -19.39
N VAL A 689 6.08 -26.40 -19.36
CA VAL A 689 5.96 -25.47 -18.22
C VAL A 689 4.59 -24.82 -18.20
N ALA A 690 4.03 -24.45 -19.35
CA ALA A 690 2.66 -23.92 -19.45
C ALA A 690 1.64 -24.92 -18.88
N TYR A 691 1.75 -26.19 -19.27
CA TYR A 691 0.89 -27.24 -18.76
C TYR A 691 1.02 -27.41 -17.23
N LYS A 692 2.25 -27.42 -16.70
CA LYS A 692 2.51 -27.58 -15.26
C LYS A 692 2.04 -26.39 -14.42
N LEU A 693 2.11 -25.18 -14.94
CA LEU A 693 1.61 -23.98 -14.29
C LEU A 693 0.08 -23.98 -14.15
N GLY A 694 -0.61 -24.71 -15.05
CA GLY A 694 -2.06 -24.90 -14.97
C GLY A 694 -2.87 -23.94 -15.85
N ALA A 695 -4.18 -23.93 -15.66
CA ALA A 695 -5.14 -23.33 -16.59
C ALA A 695 -5.02 -21.80 -16.77
N ALA A 696 -4.34 -21.10 -15.87
CA ALA A 696 -4.09 -19.66 -16.01
C ALA A 696 -3.05 -19.37 -17.12
N PHE A 697 -2.24 -20.36 -17.48
CA PHE A 697 -1.21 -20.25 -18.50
C PHE A 697 -1.55 -21.07 -19.73
N GLY A 698 -1.14 -20.57 -20.87
CA GLY A 698 -1.17 -21.28 -22.13
C GLY A 698 0.03 -20.94 -22.96
N GLN A 699 0.09 -21.47 -24.17
CA GLN A 699 1.19 -21.24 -25.09
C GLN A 699 0.82 -21.79 -26.46
N VAL A 700 1.09 -21.09 -27.56
CA VAL A 700 1.07 -21.66 -28.89
C VAL A 700 2.45 -22.27 -29.16
N ILE A 701 2.57 -23.59 -28.95
CA ILE A 701 3.84 -24.31 -29.10
C ILE A 701 4.40 -24.13 -30.51
N GLY A 702 5.69 -23.79 -30.60
CA GLY A 702 6.35 -23.46 -31.85
C GLY A 702 6.23 -22.03 -32.33
N THR A 703 5.43 -21.20 -31.62
CA THR A 703 5.31 -19.75 -31.86
C THR A 703 5.78 -18.97 -30.62
N ASP A 704 5.23 -19.30 -29.46
CA ASP A 704 5.60 -18.66 -28.21
C ASP A 704 6.82 -19.33 -27.60
N ALA A 705 7.83 -18.53 -27.25
CA ALA A 705 9.02 -19.03 -26.59
C ALA A 705 8.78 -19.39 -25.11
N ASN A 706 7.76 -18.80 -24.49
CA ASN A 706 7.44 -18.93 -23.06
C ASN A 706 5.93 -19.13 -22.84
N PRO A 707 5.53 -19.73 -21.71
CA PRO A 707 4.14 -19.69 -21.24
C PRO A 707 3.58 -18.25 -21.16
N VAL A 708 2.33 -18.05 -21.53
CA VAL A 708 1.63 -16.78 -21.58
C VAL A 708 0.36 -16.87 -20.73
N LEU A 709 0.09 -15.83 -19.93
CA LEU A 709 -1.17 -15.73 -19.18
C LEU A 709 -2.35 -15.62 -20.13
N GLY A 710 -3.40 -16.43 -19.89
CA GLY A 710 -4.56 -16.49 -20.77
C GLY A 710 -4.28 -17.01 -22.18
N GLY A 711 -3.10 -17.59 -22.43
CA GLY A 711 -2.71 -18.12 -23.72
C GLY A 711 -3.47 -19.39 -24.14
N GLU A 712 -3.15 -19.91 -25.30
CA GLU A 712 -3.77 -21.12 -25.85
C GLU A 712 -3.47 -22.35 -24.97
N ALA A 713 -4.50 -23.11 -24.62
CA ALA A 713 -4.38 -24.24 -23.72
C ALA A 713 -3.41 -25.31 -24.23
N VAL A 714 -2.47 -25.73 -23.39
CA VAL A 714 -1.56 -26.82 -23.65
C VAL A 714 -2.13 -28.11 -23.08
N ASN A 715 -2.15 -29.14 -23.89
CA ASN A 715 -2.61 -30.48 -23.55
C ASN A 715 -1.41 -31.42 -23.34
N TYR A 716 -1.55 -32.35 -22.41
CA TYR A 716 -0.57 -33.39 -22.15
C TYR A 716 -1.09 -34.75 -22.63
N VAL A 717 -0.31 -35.40 -23.42
CA VAL A 717 -0.64 -36.74 -23.96
C VAL A 717 -0.72 -37.80 -22.84
N GLY A 718 0.07 -37.62 -21.77
CA GLY A 718 0.16 -38.58 -20.67
C GLY A 718 1.55 -39.23 -20.55
N GLU A 719 1.86 -39.75 -19.35
CA GLU A 719 3.18 -40.36 -19.05
C GLU A 719 3.55 -41.51 -19.99
N ALA A 720 2.54 -42.18 -20.48
CA ALA A 720 2.73 -43.28 -21.42
C ALA A 720 3.06 -42.85 -22.86
N GLY A 721 3.02 -41.54 -23.14
CA GLY A 721 3.26 -40.98 -24.47
C GLY A 721 2.14 -41.23 -25.49
N TYR A 722 0.94 -41.62 -25.05
CA TYR A 722 -0.20 -41.90 -25.89
C TYR A 722 -1.50 -41.34 -25.30
N ALA A 723 -2.34 -40.74 -26.14
CA ALA A 723 -3.69 -40.29 -25.80
C ALA A 723 -4.68 -40.61 -26.94
N THR A 724 -5.93 -40.25 -26.78
CA THR A 724 -6.94 -40.30 -27.83
C THR A 724 -7.63 -38.97 -28.01
N LEU A 725 -7.94 -38.64 -29.27
CA LEU A 725 -8.65 -37.41 -29.62
C LEU A 725 -9.75 -37.73 -30.63
N PHE A 726 -10.96 -37.26 -30.37
CA PHE A 726 -12.10 -37.28 -31.29
C PHE A 726 -12.99 -36.04 -31.09
N ASP A 727 -13.32 -35.42 -32.19
CA ASP A 727 -14.34 -34.38 -32.23
C ASP A 727 -15.20 -34.62 -33.49
N ALA A 728 -16.51 -34.70 -33.33
CA ALA A 728 -17.43 -35.04 -34.41
C ALA A 728 -17.61 -33.88 -35.40
N THR A 729 -17.32 -32.65 -35.00
CA THR A 729 -17.69 -31.40 -35.69
C THR A 729 -16.51 -30.51 -36.04
N GLN A 730 -15.46 -30.55 -35.23
CA GLN A 730 -14.30 -29.66 -35.36
C GLN A 730 -13.04 -30.42 -35.76
N GLY A 731 -12.36 -29.92 -36.80
CA GLY A 731 -11.00 -30.35 -37.15
C GLY A 731 -9.95 -29.50 -36.45
N TYR A 732 -8.74 -30.02 -36.30
CA TYR A 732 -7.65 -29.40 -35.56
C TYR A 732 -6.31 -29.49 -36.26
N GLU A 733 -5.52 -28.43 -36.19
CA GLU A 733 -4.07 -28.45 -36.38
C GLU A 733 -3.41 -28.67 -35.02
N LEU A 734 -2.56 -29.68 -34.87
CA LEU A 734 -1.78 -29.92 -33.66
C LEU A 734 -0.48 -29.13 -33.70
N LYS A 735 -0.23 -28.30 -32.68
CA LYS A 735 1.08 -27.66 -32.43
C LYS A 735 1.82 -28.47 -31.36
N GLY A 736 3.14 -28.47 -31.38
CA GLY A 736 3.95 -29.21 -30.41
C GLY A 736 4.53 -30.50 -31.02
N ASP A 737 4.89 -31.49 -30.20
CA ASP A 737 5.52 -32.73 -30.62
C ASP A 737 4.54 -33.90 -30.83
N ALA A 738 3.27 -33.70 -30.49
CA ALA A 738 2.28 -34.74 -30.69
C ALA A 738 1.90 -34.88 -32.17
N GLU A 739 1.82 -36.14 -32.63
CA GLU A 739 1.34 -36.54 -33.96
C GLU A 739 0.10 -37.42 -33.82
N ALA A 740 -0.76 -37.34 -34.81
CA ALA A 740 -2.01 -38.07 -34.87
C ALA A 740 -1.87 -39.32 -35.76
N PHE A 741 -2.49 -40.39 -35.32
CA PHE A 741 -2.46 -41.71 -36.00
C PHE A 741 -3.86 -42.26 -36.09
N VAL A 742 -4.21 -42.78 -37.25
CA VAL A 742 -5.34 -43.67 -37.42
C VAL A 742 -4.92 -45.13 -37.11
N GLY A 743 -5.85 -45.95 -36.70
CA GLY A 743 -5.53 -47.33 -36.26
C GLY A 743 -6.34 -48.40 -36.95
N ASN A 744 -5.65 -49.44 -37.35
CA ASN A 744 -6.26 -50.65 -37.93
C ASN A 744 -5.81 -51.91 -37.21
N VAL A 745 -6.75 -52.82 -36.93
CA VAL A 745 -6.45 -54.12 -36.34
C VAL A 745 -5.81 -55.02 -37.39
N ASN A 746 -4.59 -55.46 -37.15
CA ASN A 746 -3.87 -56.42 -37.97
C ASN A 746 -3.52 -57.64 -37.10
N GLY A 747 -4.42 -58.60 -37.16
CA GLY A 747 -4.29 -59.84 -36.38
C GLY A 747 -4.32 -59.58 -34.86
N GLN A 748 -3.13 -59.55 -34.25
CA GLN A 748 -3.00 -59.39 -32.79
C GLN A 748 -2.63 -57.98 -32.32
N TYR A 749 -2.45 -57.04 -33.22
CA TYR A 749 -1.93 -55.69 -32.99
C TYR A 749 -2.89 -54.64 -33.55
N VAL A 750 -2.76 -53.44 -33.05
CA VAL A 750 -3.24 -52.24 -33.74
C VAL A 750 -2.08 -51.59 -34.46
N SER A 751 -2.13 -51.57 -35.79
CA SER A 751 -1.15 -50.84 -36.60
C SER A 751 -1.57 -49.36 -36.63
N LEU A 752 -0.66 -48.48 -36.23
CA LEU A 752 -0.83 -47.05 -36.27
C LEU A 752 -0.24 -46.50 -37.58
N THR A 753 -1.03 -45.68 -38.31
CA THR A 753 -0.60 -44.96 -39.50
C THR A 753 -0.69 -43.48 -39.22
N THR A 754 0.44 -42.77 -39.31
CA THR A 754 0.46 -41.31 -39.08
C THR A 754 -0.38 -40.59 -40.13
N ILE A 755 -1.11 -39.59 -39.65
CA ILE A 755 -1.76 -38.60 -40.49
C ILE A 755 -1.14 -37.19 -40.28
N GLY A 756 -0.04 -37.16 -39.50
CA GLY A 756 0.68 -35.95 -39.19
C GLY A 756 0.00 -35.13 -38.09
N LYS A 757 -0.07 -33.85 -38.28
CA LYS A 757 -0.60 -32.90 -37.30
C LYS A 757 -2.01 -32.34 -37.62
N ASP A 758 -2.50 -32.60 -38.81
CA ASP A 758 -3.80 -32.16 -39.29
C ASP A 758 -4.85 -33.23 -39.07
N VAL A 759 -5.75 -33.01 -38.10
CA VAL A 759 -6.80 -33.95 -37.71
C VAL A 759 -8.13 -33.48 -38.26
N PRO A 760 -8.74 -34.13 -39.25
CA PRO A 760 -10.06 -33.75 -39.76
C PRO A 760 -11.17 -33.95 -38.70
N ALA A 761 -12.24 -33.16 -38.78
CA ALA A 761 -13.45 -33.43 -38.04
C ALA A 761 -13.93 -34.86 -38.23
N ALA A 762 -14.62 -35.44 -37.26
CA ALA A 762 -15.14 -36.80 -37.22
C ALA A 762 -14.08 -37.91 -37.44
N THR A 763 -12.78 -37.60 -37.27
CA THR A 763 -11.66 -38.58 -37.45
C THR A 763 -11.13 -39.00 -36.06
N PRO A 764 -11.42 -40.21 -35.59
CA PRO A 764 -10.86 -40.74 -34.34
C PRO A 764 -9.37 -41.02 -34.49
N VAL A 765 -8.53 -40.49 -33.59
CA VAL A 765 -7.08 -40.68 -33.64
C VAL A 765 -6.48 -41.09 -32.30
N VAL A 766 -5.35 -41.80 -32.36
CA VAL A 766 -4.40 -41.92 -31.27
C VAL A 766 -3.38 -40.81 -31.43
N LEU A 767 -3.07 -40.12 -30.38
CA LEU A 767 -1.96 -39.16 -30.32
C LEU A 767 -0.73 -39.83 -29.72
N LYS A 768 0.45 -39.54 -30.27
CA LYS A 768 1.76 -39.97 -29.74
C LYS A 768 2.65 -38.74 -29.63
N GLY A 769 3.23 -38.50 -28.46
CA GLY A 769 4.06 -37.35 -28.16
C GLY A 769 4.02 -36.97 -26.68
N THR A 770 4.23 -35.71 -26.36
CA THR A 770 4.18 -35.18 -24.97
C THR A 770 3.21 -34.03 -24.80
N TYR A 771 3.52 -32.84 -25.33
CA TYR A 771 2.70 -31.65 -25.21
C TYR A 771 2.20 -31.14 -26.56
N TYR A 772 0.97 -30.64 -26.59
CA TYR A 772 0.36 -30.12 -27.81
C TYR A 772 -0.73 -29.12 -27.56
N ASN A 773 -0.94 -28.23 -28.53
CA ASN A 773 -2.20 -27.52 -28.67
C ASN A 773 -3.07 -28.15 -29.75
N LYS A 774 -4.36 -28.01 -29.62
CA LYS A 774 -5.34 -28.31 -30.66
C LYS A 774 -5.95 -27.00 -31.15
N ILE A 775 -5.43 -26.49 -32.25
CA ILE A 775 -5.93 -25.26 -32.85
C ILE A 775 -7.05 -25.61 -33.83
N ALA A 776 -8.24 -25.04 -33.65
CA ALA A 776 -9.36 -25.27 -34.54
C ALA A 776 -8.98 -24.91 -35.98
N ALA A 777 -9.20 -25.84 -36.90
CA ALA A 777 -8.83 -25.70 -38.32
C ALA A 777 -9.84 -26.40 -39.21
N ASP A 778 -10.01 -25.89 -40.43
CA ASP A 778 -10.78 -26.57 -41.50
C ASP A 778 -9.84 -27.56 -42.23
N VAL A 779 -9.79 -28.76 -41.67
CA VAL A 779 -8.91 -29.83 -42.19
C VAL A 779 -9.70 -30.72 -43.13
N PRO A 780 -9.25 -30.92 -44.40
CA PRO A 780 -9.93 -31.79 -45.32
C PRO A 780 -9.99 -33.24 -44.86
N ALA A 781 -11.06 -33.95 -45.17
CA ALA A 781 -11.22 -35.36 -44.86
C ALA A 781 -10.12 -36.18 -45.51
N ILE A 782 -9.59 -37.17 -44.77
CA ILE A 782 -8.56 -38.09 -45.26
C ILE A 782 -9.20 -39.36 -45.79
N ASN A 783 -8.55 -39.96 -46.81
CA ASN A 783 -8.95 -41.25 -47.35
C ASN A 783 -7.93 -42.32 -46.91
N ILE A 784 -7.83 -42.55 -45.58
CA ILE A 784 -6.98 -43.58 -44.98
C ILE A 784 -7.87 -44.49 -44.16
N ALA A 785 -7.67 -45.78 -44.27
CA ALA A 785 -8.45 -46.74 -43.50
C ALA A 785 -8.26 -46.53 -42.00
N ASN A 786 -9.37 -46.48 -41.24
CA ASN A 786 -9.38 -46.26 -39.80
C ASN A 786 -10.47 -47.13 -39.17
N GLN A 787 -10.08 -48.05 -38.30
CA GLN A 787 -11.01 -48.86 -37.51
C GLN A 787 -11.28 -48.31 -36.11
N LEU A 788 -10.60 -47.24 -35.75
CA LEU A 788 -10.91 -46.52 -34.52
C LEU A 788 -12.27 -45.82 -34.64
N LYS A 789 -12.98 -45.71 -33.53
CA LYS A 789 -14.27 -45.05 -33.42
C LYS A 789 -14.22 -43.99 -32.37
N GLY A 790 -14.93 -42.88 -32.60
CA GLY A 790 -15.10 -41.79 -31.63
C GLY A 790 -16.31 -42.09 -30.75
N SER A 791 -16.20 -41.71 -29.46
CA SER A 791 -17.30 -41.79 -28.50
C SER A 791 -17.98 -40.43 -28.30
N ASP A 792 -19.30 -40.47 -28.28
CA ASP A 792 -20.18 -39.38 -27.89
C ASP A 792 -20.55 -39.40 -26.38
N GLY A 793 -20.00 -40.37 -25.65
CA GLY A 793 -20.30 -40.61 -24.23
C GLY A 793 -21.38 -41.67 -23.98
N THR A 794 -22.03 -42.20 -25.03
CA THR A 794 -23.09 -43.23 -24.90
C THR A 794 -22.57 -44.65 -25.09
N VAL A 795 -21.33 -44.82 -25.52
CA VAL A 795 -20.74 -46.14 -25.81
C VAL A 795 -20.28 -46.80 -24.51
N GLU A 796 -20.78 -48.00 -24.26
CA GLU A 796 -20.41 -48.77 -23.07
C GLU A 796 -19.69 -50.08 -23.43
N GLY A 797 -18.89 -50.58 -22.50
CA GLY A 797 -18.30 -51.92 -22.59
C GLY A 797 -19.37 -52.98 -22.72
N ASN A 798 -19.23 -53.88 -23.67
CA ASN A 798 -20.16 -54.96 -23.97
C ASN A 798 -19.41 -56.24 -24.45
N GLY A 799 -18.17 -56.37 -24.02
CA GLY A 799 -17.29 -57.48 -24.42
C GLY A 799 -16.60 -57.31 -25.79
N SER A 800 -17.03 -56.30 -26.62
CA SER A 800 -16.41 -56.01 -27.93
C SER A 800 -15.67 -54.69 -27.99
N ILE A 801 -15.76 -53.86 -26.93
CA ILE A 801 -15.23 -52.50 -26.85
C ILE A 801 -13.88 -52.50 -26.12
N TYR A 802 -12.92 -51.79 -26.67
CA TYR A 802 -11.56 -51.63 -26.13
C TYR A 802 -11.19 -50.14 -26.08
N ALA A 803 -10.63 -49.70 -24.97
CA ALA A 803 -10.15 -48.35 -24.77
C ALA A 803 -8.64 -48.30 -24.56
N LEU A 804 -8.03 -47.18 -24.95
CA LEU A 804 -6.60 -46.96 -24.72
C LEU A 804 -6.32 -46.91 -23.22
N ALA A 805 -5.38 -47.72 -22.78
CA ALA A 805 -4.87 -47.71 -21.42
C ALA A 805 -3.40 -48.16 -21.36
N ASN A 806 -2.72 -47.80 -20.28
CA ASN A 806 -1.39 -48.30 -19.91
C ASN A 806 -1.57 -49.20 -18.68
N LYS A 807 -1.31 -50.48 -18.82
CA LYS A 807 -1.42 -51.49 -17.77
C LYS A 807 -0.19 -52.43 -17.81
N ASP A 808 -0.23 -53.52 -17.06
CA ASP A 808 0.90 -54.47 -16.91
C ASP A 808 1.50 -54.97 -18.23
N ASN A 809 0.69 -55.01 -19.29
CA ASN A 809 1.13 -55.45 -20.63
C ASN A 809 1.59 -54.29 -21.54
N GLY A 810 1.72 -53.08 -21.02
CA GLY A 810 2.08 -51.88 -21.78
C GLY A 810 0.89 -51.03 -22.25
N VAL A 811 1.18 -50.10 -23.16
CA VAL A 811 0.19 -49.22 -23.76
C VAL A 811 -0.51 -49.91 -24.94
N GLY A 812 -1.84 -49.80 -24.99
CA GLY A 812 -2.64 -50.31 -26.07
C GLY A 812 -4.13 -50.28 -25.78
N PHE A 813 -4.92 -50.93 -26.58
CA PHE A 813 -6.37 -51.01 -26.40
C PHE A 813 -6.74 -52.22 -25.52
N TYR A 814 -7.24 -51.93 -24.32
CA TYR A 814 -7.71 -52.93 -23.34
C TYR A 814 -9.23 -53.06 -23.37
N LYS A 815 -9.67 -54.31 -23.18
CA LYS A 815 -11.10 -54.60 -23.09
C LYS A 815 -11.76 -53.80 -21.96
N VAL A 816 -12.83 -53.15 -22.30
CA VAL A 816 -13.64 -52.39 -21.35
C VAL A 816 -14.62 -53.32 -20.66
N LYS A 817 -14.71 -53.21 -19.32
CA LYS A 817 -15.68 -53.98 -18.55
C LYS A 817 -17.09 -53.58 -18.96
N ASP A 818 -18.03 -54.58 -18.95
CA ASP A 818 -19.40 -54.36 -19.30
C ASP A 818 -20.06 -53.25 -18.46
N GLY A 819 -20.84 -52.39 -19.10
CA GLY A 819 -21.49 -51.25 -18.46
C GLY A 819 -20.57 -50.05 -18.11
N ILE A 820 -19.26 -50.07 -18.44
CA ILE A 820 -18.39 -48.92 -18.27
C ILE A 820 -18.46 -48.06 -19.53
N ALA A 821 -18.85 -46.79 -19.38
CA ALA A 821 -18.96 -45.84 -20.49
C ALA A 821 -17.60 -45.34 -20.96
N ILE A 822 -17.44 -45.13 -22.26
CA ILE A 822 -16.32 -44.42 -22.86
C ILE A 822 -16.69 -42.92 -22.88
N PRO A 823 -15.96 -42.04 -22.20
CA PRO A 823 -16.26 -40.61 -22.20
C PRO A 823 -16.33 -40.01 -23.61
N ALA A 824 -17.16 -38.98 -23.78
CA ALA A 824 -17.24 -38.22 -25.02
C ALA A 824 -15.86 -37.64 -25.39
N GLY A 825 -15.56 -37.57 -26.68
CA GLY A 825 -14.26 -37.09 -27.18
C GLY A 825 -13.12 -38.09 -27.05
N LYS A 826 -13.34 -39.29 -26.49
CA LYS A 826 -12.39 -40.39 -26.45
C LYS A 826 -12.56 -41.34 -27.62
N VAL A 827 -11.51 -42.13 -27.90
CA VAL A 827 -11.50 -43.09 -28.99
C VAL A 827 -11.51 -44.49 -28.43
N TYR A 828 -12.24 -45.37 -29.11
CA TYR A 828 -12.32 -46.80 -28.80
C TYR A 828 -12.14 -47.65 -30.07
N LEU A 829 -11.76 -48.87 -29.84
CA LEU A 829 -11.75 -49.90 -30.85
C LEU A 829 -12.95 -50.82 -30.60
N GLN A 830 -13.65 -51.19 -31.67
CA GLN A 830 -14.68 -52.21 -31.64
C GLN A 830 -14.36 -53.35 -32.53
N THR A 831 -14.33 -54.58 -32.01
CA THR A 831 -13.98 -55.77 -32.76
C THR A 831 -14.89 -56.92 -32.33
N SER A 832 -15.26 -57.79 -33.31
CA SER A 832 -16.01 -59.00 -33.09
C SER A 832 -15.21 -60.14 -32.45
N ASN A 833 -13.90 -59.99 -32.29
CA ASN A 833 -13.01 -60.98 -31.68
C ASN A 833 -12.99 -60.82 -30.15
N ALA A 834 -14.03 -61.27 -29.50
CA ALA A 834 -14.34 -61.12 -28.08
C ALA A 834 -13.40 -61.89 -27.11
N VAL A 835 -12.42 -62.61 -27.57
CA VAL A 835 -11.56 -63.53 -26.79
C VAL A 835 -10.31 -62.83 -26.28
N LYS A 836 -9.99 -61.67 -26.83
CA LYS A 836 -8.73 -60.98 -26.52
C LYS A 836 -8.93 -59.90 -25.46
N GLU A 837 -8.03 -59.84 -24.50
CA GLU A 837 -8.12 -58.83 -23.41
C GLU A 837 -7.34 -57.53 -23.73
N PHE A 838 -6.38 -57.62 -24.69
CA PHE A 838 -5.46 -56.50 -24.98
C PHE A 838 -4.96 -56.53 -26.44
N PHE A 839 -4.93 -55.37 -27.10
CA PHE A 839 -4.32 -55.14 -28.41
C PHE A 839 -3.15 -54.13 -28.24
N PRO A 840 -1.86 -54.59 -28.31
CA PRO A 840 -0.71 -53.69 -28.31
C PRO A 840 -0.57 -52.96 -29.67
N PHE A 841 0.22 -51.90 -29.70
CA PHE A 841 0.59 -51.24 -30.95
C PHE A 841 1.70 -52.05 -31.69
N ALA A 842 1.66 -52.06 -33.02
CA ALA A 842 2.60 -52.85 -33.87
C ALA A 842 4.02 -52.28 -33.87
N ASP A 843 4.19 -50.95 -33.56
CA ASP A 843 5.47 -50.25 -33.66
C ASP A 843 6.20 -50.10 -32.31
N ASP A 844 5.70 -50.72 -31.25
CA ASP A 844 6.44 -50.71 -29.98
C ASP A 844 7.64 -51.64 -30.13
N GLU A 845 8.87 -51.12 -30.20
CA GLU A 845 10.14 -51.89 -30.22
C GLU A 845 10.28 -52.87 -29.03
N THR A 846 9.33 -52.84 -28.11
CA THR A 846 9.21 -53.75 -26.97
C THR A 846 8.29 -54.93 -27.22
N ALA A 847 7.68 -55.09 -28.43
CA ALA A 847 6.89 -56.26 -28.73
C ALA A 847 7.79 -57.53 -28.79
N ILE A 848 7.74 -58.27 -27.71
CA ILE A 848 8.42 -59.57 -27.63
C ILE A 848 7.64 -60.55 -28.51
N GLU A 849 8.17 -60.92 -29.67
CA GLU A 849 7.61 -62.01 -30.46
C GLU A 849 7.79 -63.30 -29.67
N ASN A 850 6.69 -63.82 -29.13
CA ASN A 850 6.67 -65.21 -28.60
C ASN A 850 6.66 -66.23 -29.74
N VAL A 851 7.80 -66.66 -30.07
CA VAL A 851 7.91 -67.69 -31.10
C VAL A 851 7.76 -69.10 -30.47
N ASN A 852 6.51 -69.54 -30.36
CA ASN A 852 6.23 -70.97 -30.13
C ASN A 852 6.25 -71.75 -31.47
N GLY A 853 7.38 -72.35 -31.76
CA GLY A 853 7.50 -73.36 -32.81
C GLY A 853 8.26 -72.96 -34.07
N ASN A 854 9.32 -73.67 -34.34
CA ASN A 854 10.04 -73.85 -35.59
C ASN A 854 10.61 -72.71 -36.39
N VAL A 855 11.67 -72.12 -35.85
CA VAL A 855 12.50 -71.19 -36.62
C VAL A 855 13.44 -71.92 -37.57
N ASN A 856 12.89 -72.46 -38.63
CA ASN A 856 13.69 -72.94 -39.79
C ASN A 856 13.45 -71.95 -40.94
N GLY A 857 14.15 -70.82 -40.96
CA GLY A 857 14.05 -69.87 -42.06
C GLY A 857 14.79 -68.59 -42.03
N ASN A 858 15.20 -68.13 -40.94
CA ASN A 858 15.85 -66.78 -40.84
C ASN A 858 17.33 -66.91 -40.42
N LYS A 859 18.29 -66.65 -41.33
CA LYS A 859 19.74 -66.71 -41.13
C LYS A 859 20.29 -65.46 -40.39
N GLY A 860 19.58 -64.93 -39.41
CA GLY A 860 20.09 -63.81 -38.56
C GLY A 860 20.97 -64.41 -37.45
N ALA A 861 22.06 -63.71 -37.12
CA ALA A 861 22.86 -64.01 -35.93
C ALA A 861 22.04 -63.87 -34.66
N ILE A 862 22.12 -64.88 -33.76
CA ILE A 862 21.41 -64.86 -32.44
C ILE A 862 22.34 -64.34 -31.38
N TYR A 863 21.88 -63.44 -30.54
CA TYR A 863 22.60 -62.87 -29.40
C TYR A 863 21.78 -63.02 -28.14
N ASN A 864 22.42 -63.15 -26.97
CA ASN A 864 21.74 -62.96 -25.69
C ASN A 864 21.63 -61.48 -25.37
N ILE A 865 20.95 -61.13 -24.27
CA ILE A 865 20.77 -59.75 -23.81
C ILE A 865 22.10 -59.05 -23.44
N ALA A 866 23.17 -59.77 -23.20
CA ALA A 866 24.50 -59.24 -22.94
C ALA A 866 25.33 -59.02 -24.23
N GLY A 867 24.71 -59.21 -25.44
CA GLY A 867 25.34 -58.99 -26.73
C GLY A 867 26.25 -60.12 -27.16
N GLN A 868 26.28 -61.28 -26.47
CA GLN A 868 27.08 -62.42 -26.82
C GLN A 868 26.35 -63.23 -27.89
N ARG A 869 27.09 -63.63 -28.95
CA ARG A 869 26.54 -64.44 -30.05
C ARG A 869 26.28 -65.89 -29.60
N LEU A 870 25.07 -66.31 -29.84
CA LEU A 870 24.63 -67.69 -29.54
C LEU A 870 24.57 -68.54 -30.77
N SER A 871 24.80 -69.83 -30.59
CA SER A 871 24.67 -70.84 -31.67
C SER A 871 23.23 -71.37 -31.85
N LYS A 872 22.36 -71.13 -30.86
CA LYS A 872 20.93 -71.45 -30.86
C LYS A 872 20.19 -70.59 -29.85
N LEU A 873 18.88 -70.51 -29.99
CA LEU A 873 18.01 -69.81 -29.04
C LEU A 873 18.15 -70.44 -27.65
N GLN A 874 18.22 -69.57 -26.60
CA GLN A 874 18.22 -69.99 -25.19
C GLN A 874 16.90 -69.60 -24.56
N LYS A 875 16.47 -70.28 -23.53
CA LYS A 875 15.27 -69.98 -22.77
C LYS A 875 15.39 -68.61 -22.19
N GLY A 876 14.43 -67.74 -22.51
CA GLY A 876 14.42 -66.32 -22.17
C GLY A 876 14.57 -65.41 -23.41
N LEU A 877 14.91 -64.09 -23.18
CA LEU A 877 15.01 -63.08 -24.22
C LEU A 877 16.30 -63.25 -25.05
N ASN A 878 16.17 -63.37 -26.36
CA ASN A 878 17.26 -63.45 -27.37
C ASN A 878 17.10 -62.28 -28.35
N ILE A 879 18.21 -61.94 -29.03
CA ILE A 879 18.20 -60.95 -30.13
C ILE A 879 18.52 -61.71 -31.40
N VAL A 880 17.62 -61.77 -32.36
CA VAL A 880 17.77 -62.50 -33.66
C VAL A 880 17.57 -61.50 -34.79
N GLY A 881 18.60 -61.27 -35.59
CA GLY A 881 18.51 -60.31 -36.71
C GLY A 881 18.17 -58.89 -36.27
N GLY A 882 18.58 -58.48 -35.08
CA GLY A 882 18.31 -57.18 -34.50
C GLY A 882 16.94 -57.06 -33.77
N LYS A 883 16.11 -58.10 -33.77
CA LYS A 883 14.82 -58.15 -33.08
C LYS A 883 14.89 -58.93 -31.77
N LYS A 884 14.14 -58.51 -30.73
CA LYS A 884 14.02 -59.21 -29.44
C LYS A 884 13.07 -60.42 -29.61
N VAL A 885 13.54 -61.62 -29.29
CA VAL A 885 12.78 -62.85 -29.40
C VAL A 885 12.79 -63.59 -28.08
N MET A 886 11.64 -63.90 -27.53
CA MET A 886 11.51 -64.76 -26.34
C MET A 886 11.40 -66.20 -26.77
N TYR A 887 12.29 -67.11 -26.24
CA TYR A 887 12.33 -68.50 -26.50
C TYR A 887 12.12 -69.39 -25.30
#